data_ee25cccb2e89057e6fe27927cb54e6e5
#
_entry.id   ee25cccb2e89057e6fe27927cb54e6e5
#
_cell.length_a   1.000
_cell.length_b   1.000
_cell.length_c   1.000
_cell.angle_alpha   90.00
_cell.angle_beta   90.00
_cell.angle_gamma   90.00
#
_symmetry.space_group_name_H-M   'P 1'
#
loop_
_entity.id
_entity.type
_entity.pdbx_description
1 polymer ?
#
loop_
_entity_poly.entity_id
_entity_poly.type
_entity_poly.pdbx_seq_one_letter_code
_entity_poly.pdbx_strand_id
1 'polypeptide(L)'
;MRRASLILALCGAILAAPAGAQRGQGAAEIKRLLSAGEVVRAEEQARRMLERARARAGDDSSPVAAILILLARSLHLQGRYEEAVAVGAEGIALCQRLRGENAVRCMRGLAFHGQALFKLGRLGEAEAALRQSLAWAEGLPEDKTPLKAGIFADAAYVLGDMGRKRDAAALLEKAVALTDGRGEAAVRKARAGALFFLGRLKMQQNDLAAAERSLREALRLQEELHGTAHRLTARTRYQLGHMLLLQNRPEAVAELKAATEQLIQRAGERVEATTSSMSVLALALEAQGDPAEAESWHRRAIDLARRNGTPFSLARFGQRYGRFLVKQGRLEEALAAYREAVEAAEKLFAQTRGLPEELRQGVIGQFLQIYRELTSLLLRLHQQKPADGYDREAFTVTALTQSRIFSEMLRQAQVSEYAQSEHFRALKAQRDRLLDRLAAMRQGNGVEESLDDGEDESASPAAAGEPRGEAELAKAIERMEEALRREYPQYMEVVAPRRLAPARLQALLRPGEAMMSYALLRDRTVVFVMTRNRFEAVLLTLGRDGVTKRIRELRAPIEAVAVTGELGSLRDLDPAKLHDLYRQLFLPVADRLGGISRLIVIGDGPLYTLPLGMLVERYGEEERRRFAATRDAGALLAEYAELPYLGERYRIGYLPSASALAALRESAPARRPYAEQLVAFADPVFAAGGGSPAALRGGLAPLPETAEEAHRIAGILDGAPARLLLGESAQEYAAKQPAMADARYVLFATHGLLGGEFVEEAETAAQQPALALAMAGDLHGEDGWLTMREVVEQMRLRAELIVLSACNTAGGAGGGEGFAGLTRAFMYAGARGLLVSHWAVESTATRDLMIETFRRLRGGADAAAALAGAQQALRATATRSAGRPLSRAHPFFWAPFVFVGD
;
A
#
# COMPACT_ATOMS: atom_id res chain seq x y z
N MET A 1 -37.97 -58.59 -54.75
CA MET A 1 -36.51 -58.22 -54.69
C MET A 1 -36.26 -56.87 -55.24
N ARG A 2 -36.87 -55.75 -54.77
CA ARG A 2 -36.54 -54.35 -55.16
C ARG A 2 -36.68 -53.31 -54.02
N ARG A 3 -36.59 -53.82 -52.79
CA ARG A 3 -36.57 -52.86 -51.59
C ARG A 3 -35.35 -53.01 -50.69
N ALA A 4 -34.33 -53.78 -50.98
CA ALA A 4 -33.13 -53.98 -50.19
C ALA A 4 -31.92 -53.19 -50.74
N SER A 5 -31.98 -52.62 -51.97
CA SER A 5 -30.86 -51.90 -52.56
C SER A 5 -30.88 -50.35 -52.31
N LEU A 6 -31.92 -49.79 -51.70
CA LEU A 6 -31.99 -48.35 -51.44
C LEU A 6 -31.53 -47.96 -50.02
N ILE A 7 -31.39 -48.91 -49.10
CA ILE A 7 -30.95 -48.62 -47.70
C ILE A 7 -29.41 -48.68 -47.62
N LEU A 8 -28.73 -49.39 -48.49
CA LEU A 8 -27.28 -49.44 -48.53
C LEU A 8 -26.62 -48.24 -49.23
N ALA A 9 -27.37 -47.49 -50.03
CA ALA A 9 -26.86 -46.29 -50.68
C ALA A 9 -27.00 -44.99 -49.81
N LEU A 10 -27.87 -45.00 -48.80
CA LEU A 10 -27.97 -43.88 -47.86
C LEU A 10 -27.04 -43.99 -46.64
N CYS A 11 -26.49 -45.16 -46.32
CA CYS A 11 -25.50 -45.33 -45.24
C CYS A 11 -24.05 -45.09 -45.73
N GLY A 12 -23.82 -45.05 -47.06
CA GLY A 12 -22.49 -44.77 -47.62
C GLY A 12 -22.16 -43.26 -47.81
N ALA A 13 -23.17 -42.38 -47.74
CA ALA A 13 -23.00 -40.95 -48.00
C ALA A 13 -22.78 -40.10 -46.74
N ILE A 14 -22.72 -40.73 -45.52
CA ILE A 14 -22.50 -40.00 -44.25
C ILE A 14 -21.03 -40.04 -43.79
N LEU A 15 -20.11 -40.72 -44.49
CA LEU A 15 -18.73 -40.98 -44.05
C LEU A 15 -17.63 -40.40 -44.94
N ALA A 16 -17.87 -39.29 -45.63
CA ALA A 16 -16.79 -38.60 -46.29
C ALA A 16 -17.00 -37.08 -46.33
N ALA A 17 -17.07 -36.44 -45.16
CA ALA A 17 -16.72 -35.03 -45.04
C ALA A 17 -15.19 -34.89 -45.14
N PRO A 18 -14.64 -33.98 -45.98
CA PRO A 18 -13.21 -33.87 -46.18
C PRO A 18 -12.52 -33.54 -44.83
N ALA A 19 -11.42 -34.25 -44.55
CA ALA A 19 -10.67 -34.18 -43.30
C ALA A 19 -10.23 -32.76 -42.91
N GLY A 20 -10.32 -31.75 -43.78
CA GLY A 20 -10.12 -30.34 -43.54
C GLY A 20 -11.30 -29.63 -42.84
N ALA A 21 -12.55 -30.04 -43.13
CA ALA A 21 -13.75 -29.44 -42.51
C ALA A 21 -13.93 -29.86 -41.05
N GLN A 22 -13.51 -31.06 -40.67
CA GLN A 22 -13.56 -31.54 -39.26
C GLN A 22 -12.51 -30.85 -38.35
N ARG A 23 -11.36 -30.34 -38.91
CA ARG A 23 -10.27 -29.68 -38.17
C ARG A 23 -10.71 -28.31 -37.60
N GLY A 24 -11.61 -27.59 -38.24
CA GLY A 24 -12.12 -26.27 -37.78
C GLY A 24 -13.28 -26.36 -36.80
N GLN A 25 -14.10 -27.41 -36.87
CA GLN A 25 -15.36 -27.53 -36.14
C GLN A 25 -15.19 -27.64 -34.63
N GLY A 26 -14.15 -28.32 -34.14
CA GLY A 26 -13.98 -28.57 -32.72
C GLY A 26 -13.45 -27.37 -31.94
N ALA A 27 -12.47 -26.61 -32.44
CA ALA A 27 -12.02 -25.37 -31.82
C ALA A 27 -13.09 -24.26 -31.88
N ALA A 28 -13.92 -24.27 -32.94
CA ALA A 28 -15.07 -23.40 -33.06
C ALA A 28 -16.12 -23.71 -31.99
N GLU A 29 -16.35 -25.02 -31.72
CA GLU A 29 -17.27 -25.47 -30.68
C GLU A 29 -16.80 -25.08 -29.27
N ILE A 30 -15.51 -25.26 -28.94
CA ILE A 30 -14.97 -24.77 -27.64
C ILE A 30 -15.16 -23.26 -27.52
N LYS A 31 -14.89 -22.49 -28.57
CA LYS A 31 -15.11 -21.03 -28.57
C LYS A 31 -16.58 -20.67 -28.40
N ARG A 32 -17.50 -21.46 -29.02
CA ARG A 32 -18.95 -21.27 -28.87
C ARG A 32 -19.38 -21.51 -27.43
N LEU A 33 -18.94 -22.63 -26.81
CA LEU A 33 -19.19 -22.95 -25.41
C LEU A 33 -18.66 -21.88 -24.44
N LEU A 34 -17.42 -21.43 -24.64
CA LEU A 34 -16.84 -20.34 -23.87
C LEU A 34 -17.62 -19.02 -24.02
N SER A 35 -18.12 -18.73 -25.22
CA SER A 35 -18.96 -17.56 -25.45
C SER A 35 -20.33 -17.67 -24.79
N ALA A 36 -20.90 -18.88 -24.78
CA ALA A 36 -22.18 -19.18 -24.12
C ALA A 36 -22.09 -19.23 -22.58
N GLY A 37 -20.86 -19.23 -22.01
CA GLY A 37 -20.64 -19.35 -20.56
C GLY A 37 -20.58 -20.80 -20.06
N GLU A 38 -20.68 -21.78 -20.92
CA GLU A 38 -20.64 -23.21 -20.62
C GLU A 38 -19.18 -23.68 -20.38
N VAL A 39 -18.51 -23.06 -19.38
CA VAL A 39 -17.05 -23.18 -19.20
C VAL A 39 -16.58 -24.60 -18.84
N VAL A 40 -17.37 -25.35 -18.10
CA VAL A 40 -17.07 -26.76 -17.74
C VAL A 40 -17.15 -27.67 -18.98
N ARG A 41 -18.20 -27.50 -19.78
CA ARG A 41 -18.33 -28.24 -21.05
C ARG A 41 -17.25 -27.85 -22.07
N ALA A 42 -16.83 -26.58 -22.05
CA ALA A 42 -15.71 -26.11 -22.86
C ALA A 42 -14.39 -26.78 -22.47
N GLU A 43 -14.15 -26.96 -21.17
CA GLU A 43 -12.98 -27.69 -20.65
C GLU A 43 -13.02 -29.15 -21.06
N GLU A 44 -14.10 -29.86 -20.80
CA GLU A 44 -14.25 -31.27 -21.18
C GLU A 44 -14.01 -31.51 -22.69
N GLN A 45 -14.57 -30.62 -23.51
CA GLN A 45 -14.38 -30.68 -24.96
C GLN A 45 -12.91 -30.37 -25.35
N ALA A 46 -12.26 -29.39 -24.66
CA ALA A 46 -10.86 -29.05 -24.91
C ALA A 46 -9.94 -30.23 -24.54
N ARG A 47 -10.15 -30.88 -23.39
CA ARG A 47 -9.35 -32.03 -22.95
C ARG A 47 -9.49 -33.20 -23.93
N ARG A 48 -10.70 -33.57 -24.31
CA ARG A 48 -10.94 -34.63 -25.34
C ARG A 48 -10.29 -34.32 -26.68
N MET A 49 -10.31 -33.06 -27.08
CA MET A 49 -9.67 -32.61 -28.31
C MET A 49 -8.16 -32.58 -28.20
N LEU A 50 -7.59 -32.25 -27.05
CA LEU A 50 -6.17 -32.23 -26.80
C LEU A 50 -5.57 -33.65 -26.97
N GLU A 51 -6.19 -34.66 -26.35
CA GLU A 51 -5.82 -36.07 -26.51
C GLU A 51 -5.82 -36.50 -27.96
N ARG A 52 -6.91 -36.19 -28.70
CA ARG A 52 -7.01 -36.52 -30.13
C ARG A 52 -5.99 -35.77 -30.99
N ALA A 53 -5.67 -34.53 -30.65
CA ALA A 53 -4.69 -33.74 -31.37
C ALA A 53 -3.25 -34.26 -31.15
N ARG A 54 -2.89 -34.58 -29.91
CA ARG A 54 -1.61 -35.22 -29.56
C ARG A 54 -1.42 -36.56 -30.28
N ALA A 55 -2.45 -37.42 -30.27
CA ALA A 55 -2.41 -38.71 -30.94
C ALA A 55 -2.28 -38.64 -32.47
N ARG A 56 -2.77 -37.57 -33.11
CA ARG A 56 -2.78 -37.42 -34.58
C ARG A 56 -1.61 -36.63 -35.14
N ALA A 57 -1.18 -35.62 -34.43
CA ALA A 57 -0.23 -34.60 -34.97
C ALA A 57 1.04 -34.47 -34.11
N GLY A 58 1.15 -35.25 -33.02
CA GLY A 58 2.24 -35.12 -32.06
C GLY A 58 2.08 -33.91 -31.11
N ASP A 59 2.86 -33.93 -30.04
CA ASP A 59 2.79 -32.87 -29.00
C ASP A 59 3.19 -31.48 -29.51
N ASP A 60 4.15 -31.38 -30.43
CA ASP A 60 4.70 -30.17 -31.00
C ASP A 60 3.93 -29.68 -32.24
N SER A 61 2.62 -29.57 -32.15
CA SER A 61 1.78 -29.19 -33.29
C SER A 61 0.91 -27.95 -33.02
N SER A 62 0.63 -27.17 -34.10
CA SER A 62 -0.24 -25.99 -34.03
C SER A 62 -1.67 -26.24 -33.49
N PRO A 63 -2.32 -27.36 -33.80
CA PRO A 63 -3.60 -27.68 -33.16
C PRO A 63 -3.49 -27.87 -31.64
N VAL A 64 -2.42 -28.54 -31.16
CA VAL A 64 -2.17 -28.72 -29.72
C VAL A 64 -2.01 -27.39 -29.01
N ALA A 65 -1.17 -26.49 -29.52
CA ALA A 65 -0.98 -25.16 -28.99
C ALA A 65 -2.30 -24.35 -28.89
N ALA A 66 -3.10 -24.39 -29.95
CA ALA A 66 -4.38 -23.68 -29.98
C ALA A 66 -5.39 -24.23 -28.96
N ILE A 67 -5.43 -25.55 -28.75
CA ILE A 67 -6.34 -26.19 -27.80
C ILE A 67 -5.85 -25.92 -26.36
N LEU A 68 -4.55 -25.99 -26.07
CA LEU A 68 -3.98 -25.64 -24.76
C LEU A 68 -4.36 -24.21 -24.34
N ILE A 69 -4.28 -23.23 -25.24
CA ILE A 69 -4.69 -21.85 -24.95
C ILE A 69 -6.21 -21.76 -24.66
N LEU A 70 -7.04 -22.51 -25.38
CA LEU A 70 -8.50 -22.54 -25.12
C LEU A 70 -8.82 -23.27 -23.81
N LEU A 71 -8.08 -24.32 -23.47
CA LEU A 71 -8.18 -25.01 -22.18
C LEU A 71 -7.77 -24.11 -21.03
N ALA A 72 -6.62 -23.44 -21.14
CA ALA A 72 -6.18 -22.46 -20.14
C ALA A 72 -7.21 -21.34 -19.92
N ARG A 73 -7.85 -20.88 -21.00
CA ARG A 73 -8.94 -19.90 -20.91
C ARG A 73 -10.16 -20.46 -20.20
N SER A 74 -10.56 -21.72 -20.42
CA SER A 74 -11.70 -22.32 -19.73
C SER A 74 -11.42 -22.51 -18.24
N LEU A 75 -10.22 -22.91 -17.86
CA LEU A 75 -9.75 -23.02 -16.48
C LEU A 75 -9.71 -21.66 -15.77
N HIS A 76 -9.15 -20.63 -16.45
CA HIS A 76 -9.16 -19.26 -15.93
C HIS A 76 -10.59 -18.76 -15.63
N LEU A 77 -11.55 -19.00 -16.52
CA LEU A 77 -12.94 -18.59 -16.33
C LEU A 77 -13.66 -19.35 -15.20
N GLN A 78 -13.14 -20.53 -14.82
CA GLN A 78 -13.60 -21.30 -13.67
C GLN A 78 -12.91 -20.90 -12.35
N GLY A 79 -11.92 -19.98 -12.38
CA GLY A 79 -11.12 -19.58 -11.21
C GLY A 79 -9.98 -20.55 -10.85
N ARG A 80 -9.71 -21.56 -11.69
CA ARG A 80 -8.63 -22.53 -11.52
C ARG A 80 -7.33 -21.95 -12.12
N TYR A 81 -6.80 -20.93 -11.45
CA TYR A 81 -5.73 -20.08 -12.03
C TYR A 81 -4.38 -20.80 -12.13
N GLU A 82 -4.00 -21.66 -11.16
CA GLU A 82 -2.76 -22.46 -11.20
C GLU A 82 -2.72 -23.36 -12.43
N GLU A 83 -3.80 -24.13 -12.64
CA GLU A 83 -3.90 -24.99 -13.79
C GLU A 83 -3.94 -24.19 -15.10
N ALA A 84 -4.63 -23.05 -15.09
CA ALA A 84 -4.67 -22.15 -16.25
C ALA A 84 -3.29 -21.62 -16.61
N VAL A 85 -2.45 -21.32 -15.61
CA VAL A 85 -1.07 -20.87 -15.82
C VAL A 85 -0.19 -22.00 -16.34
N ALA A 86 -0.26 -23.20 -15.75
CA ALA A 86 0.53 -24.34 -16.19
C ALA A 86 0.23 -24.72 -17.64
N VAL A 87 -1.05 -24.91 -17.97
CA VAL A 87 -1.51 -25.24 -19.33
C VAL A 87 -1.25 -24.09 -20.30
N GLY A 88 -1.42 -22.86 -19.86
CA GLY A 88 -1.16 -21.66 -20.66
C GLY A 88 0.31 -21.51 -21.02
N ALA A 89 1.22 -21.75 -20.07
CA ALA A 89 2.66 -21.71 -20.30
C ALA A 89 3.10 -22.75 -21.34
N GLU A 90 2.60 -24.00 -21.25
CA GLU A 90 2.85 -25.06 -22.25
C GLU A 90 2.38 -24.60 -23.63
N GLY A 91 1.15 -24.09 -23.73
CA GLY A 91 0.57 -23.60 -24.97
C GLY A 91 1.36 -22.44 -25.59
N ILE A 92 1.81 -21.47 -24.79
CA ILE A 92 2.60 -20.32 -25.22
C ILE A 92 3.99 -20.75 -25.68
N ALA A 93 4.70 -21.59 -24.92
CA ALA A 93 6.02 -22.10 -25.30
C ALA A 93 5.97 -22.86 -26.62
N LEU A 94 4.94 -23.65 -26.83
CA LEU A 94 4.70 -24.35 -28.10
C LEU A 94 4.41 -23.35 -29.22
N CYS A 95 3.60 -22.35 -28.96
CA CYS A 95 3.33 -21.28 -29.92
C CYS A 95 4.59 -20.52 -30.35
N GLN A 96 5.50 -20.22 -29.45
CA GLN A 96 6.74 -19.48 -29.73
C GLN A 96 7.69 -20.28 -30.63
N ARG A 97 7.66 -21.60 -30.52
CA ARG A 97 8.45 -22.51 -31.40
C ARG A 97 7.86 -22.60 -32.82
N LEU A 98 6.52 -22.48 -32.93
CA LEU A 98 5.80 -22.57 -34.18
C LEU A 98 5.70 -21.18 -34.84
N ARG A 99 6.59 -20.90 -35.83
CA ARG A 99 6.59 -19.62 -36.57
C ARG A 99 5.43 -19.52 -37.56
N GLY A 100 5.05 -18.26 -37.94
CA GLY A 100 4.06 -17.97 -38.98
C GLY A 100 2.68 -17.54 -38.45
N GLU A 101 1.57 -17.82 -39.18
CA GLU A 101 0.19 -17.41 -38.83
C GLU A 101 -0.28 -17.89 -37.44
N ASN A 102 0.37 -18.89 -36.87
CA ASN A 102 0.08 -19.40 -35.54
C ASN A 102 0.52 -18.43 -34.43
N ALA A 103 1.53 -17.59 -34.65
CA ALA A 103 1.96 -16.56 -33.71
C ALA A 103 0.81 -15.62 -33.28
N VAL A 104 -0.07 -15.28 -34.22
CA VAL A 104 -1.25 -14.42 -33.99
C VAL A 104 -2.23 -15.02 -32.95
N ARG A 105 -2.39 -16.34 -32.92
CA ARG A 105 -3.26 -17.03 -31.94
C ARG A 105 -2.65 -17.02 -30.55
N CYS A 106 -1.33 -17.04 -30.47
CA CYS A 106 -0.56 -17.05 -29.22
C CYS A 106 -0.58 -15.71 -28.49
N MET A 107 -0.64 -14.59 -29.22
CA MET A 107 -0.69 -13.24 -28.64
C MET A 107 -1.85 -13.06 -27.66
N ARG A 108 -3.02 -13.55 -28.02
CA ARG A 108 -4.19 -13.50 -27.15
C ARG A 108 -4.09 -14.47 -25.98
N GLY A 109 -3.36 -15.58 -26.19
CA GLY A 109 -3.01 -16.52 -25.12
C GLY A 109 -2.16 -15.85 -24.05
N LEU A 110 -1.16 -15.05 -24.43
CA LEU A 110 -0.31 -14.28 -23.50
C LEU A 110 -1.12 -13.29 -22.65
N ALA A 111 -2.09 -12.57 -23.24
CA ALA A 111 -2.91 -11.66 -22.45
C ALA A 111 -3.77 -12.40 -21.40
N PHE A 112 -4.35 -13.56 -21.74
CA PHE A 112 -5.09 -14.37 -20.78
C PHE A 112 -4.18 -15.06 -19.76
N HIS A 113 -3.00 -15.47 -20.16
CA HIS A 113 -1.97 -16.02 -19.27
C HIS A 113 -1.53 -14.95 -18.25
N GLY A 114 -1.27 -13.73 -18.72
CA GLY A 114 -1.02 -12.58 -17.86
C GLY A 114 -2.17 -12.30 -16.88
N GLN A 115 -3.43 -12.46 -17.31
CA GLN A 115 -4.59 -12.35 -16.41
C GLN A 115 -4.59 -13.44 -15.34
N ALA A 116 -4.28 -14.68 -15.69
CA ALA A 116 -4.23 -15.79 -14.72
C ALA A 116 -3.07 -15.62 -13.73
N LEU A 117 -1.88 -15.25 -14.23
CA LEU A 117 -0.73 -14.88 -13.40
C LEU A 117 -1.06 -13.74 -12.44
N PHE A 118 -1.74 -12.71 -12.92
CA PHE A 118 -2.21 -11.61 -12.08
C PHE A 118 -3.12 -12.11 -10.95
N LYS A 119 -4.10 -12.97 -11.25
CA LYS A 119 -5.01 -13.52 -10.23
C LYS A 119 -4.30 -14.39 -9.19
N LEU A 120 -3.20 -15.04 -9.56
CA LEU A 120 -2.31 -15.74 -8.65
C LEU A 120 -1.33 -14.83 -7.92
N GLY A 121 -1.29 -13.56 -8.29
CA GLY A 121 -0.35 -12.62 -7.74
C GLY A 121 1.09 -12.78 -8.27
N ARG A 122 1.34 -13.52 -9.35
CA ARG A 122 2.63 -13.64 -10.04
C ARG A 122 2.83 -12.47 -11.01
N LEU A 123 3.05 -11.29 -10.46
CA LEU A 123 2.82 -10.04 -11.17
C LEU A 123 3.97 -9.64 -12.09
N GLY A 124 5.22 -9.91 -11.72
CA GLY A 124 6.36 -9.71 -12.62
C GLY A 124 6.22 -10.54 -13.90
N GLU A 125 5.77 -11.77 -13.78
CA GLU A 125 5.49 -12.65 -14.90
C GLU A 125 4.24 -12.20 -15.68
N ALA A 126 3.21 -11.72 -14.97
CA ALA A 126 2.04 -11.14 -15.61
C ALA A 126 2.40 -9.92 -16.45
N GLU A 127 3.21 -9.00 -15.91
CA GLU A 127 3.67 -7.81 -16.63
C GLU A 127 4.53 -8.18 -17.84
N ALA A 128 5.47 -9.13 -17.70
CA ALA A 128 6.29 -9.61 -18.81
C ALA A 128 5.41 -10.20 -19.93
N ALA A 129 4.44 -11.04 -19.59
CA ALA A 129 3.50 -11.61 -20.55
C ALA A 129 2.65 -10.55 -21.26
N LEU A 130 2.19 -9.51 -20.51
CA LEU A 130 1.43 -8.40 -21.09
C LEU A 130 2.28 -7.53 -22.00
N ARG A 131 3.51 -7.19 -21.59
CA ARG A 131 4.47 -6.44 -22.40
C ARG A 131 4.74 -7.14 -23.73
N GLN A 132 4.99 -8.45 -23.68
CA GLN A 132 5.20 -9.27 -24.87
C GLN A 132 3.96 -9.31 -25.76
N SER A 133 2.76 -9.45 -25.17
CA SER A 133 1.50 -9.42 -25.92
C SER A 133 1.26 -8.07 -26.60
N LEU A 134 1.54 -6.96 -25.92
CA LEU A 134 1.41 -5.61 -26.46
C LEU A 134 2.42 -5.33 -27.57
N ALA A 135 3.70 -5.69 -27.42
CA ALA A 135 4.72 -5.53 -28.43
C ALA A 135 4.35 -6.25 -29.73
N TRP A 136 3.78 -7.45 -29.63
CA TRP A 136 3.30 -8.18 -30.80
C TRP A 136 2.05 -7.54 -31.40
N ALA A 137 1.12 -7.03 -30.58
CA ALA A 137 -0.08 -6.37 -31.06
C ALA A 137 0.24 -5.09 -31.84
N GLU A 138 1.25 -4.33 -31.42
CA GLU A 138 1.70 -3.14 -32.17
C GLU A 138 2.16 -3.47 -33.60
N GLY A 139 2.85 -4.59 -33.80
CA GLY A 139 3.32 -5.07 -35.09
C GLY A 139 2.24 -5.69 -36.00
N LEU A 140 0.99 -5.79 -35.57
CA LEU A 140 -0.08 -6.35 -36.38
C LEU A 140 -0.49 -5.42 -37.49
N PRO A 141 -0.73 -5.94 -38.74
CA PRO A 141 -1.23 -5.17 -39.86
C PRO A 141 -2.68 -4.71 -39.64
N GLU A 142 -3.13 -3.73 -40.42
CA GLU A 142 -4.45 -3.09 -40.27
C GLU A 142 -5.65 -4.04 -40.44
N ASP A 143 -5.52 -5.07 -41.27
CA ASP A 143 -6.56 -6.10 -41.44
C ASP A 143 -6.83 -6.93 -40.17
N LYS A 144 -5.93 -6.86 -39.17
CA LYS A 144 -6.07 -7.50 -37.86
C LYS A 144 -6.56 -6.53 -36.75
N THR A 145 -7.09 -5.38 -37.11
CA THR A 145 -7.65 -4.38 -36.17
C THR A 145 -8.51 -4.98 -35.04
N PRO A 146 -9.47 -5.89 -35.28
CA PRO A 146 -10.27 -6.47 -34.20
C PRO A 146 -9.45 -7.23 -33.17
N LEU A 147 -8.39 -7.89 -33.61
CA LEU A 147 -7.48 -8.64 -32.75
C LEU A 147 -6.62 -7.67 -31.92
N LYS A 148 -6.04 -6.67 -32.58
CA LYS A 148 -5.22 -5.64 -31.95
C LYS A 148 -5.99 -4.90 -30.84
N ALA A 149 -7.17 -4.41 -31.15
CA ALA A 149 -8.05 -3.74 -30.18
C ALA A 149 -8.45 -4.66 -29.01
N GLY A 150 -8.70 -5.94 -29.29
CA GLY A 150 -9.00 -6.93 -28.26
C GLY A 150 -7.84 -7.16 -27.30
N ILE A 151 -6.60 -7.25 -27.81
CA ILE A 151 -5.38 -7.41 -26.98
C ILE A 151 -5.15 -6.15 -26.12
N PHE A 152 -5.30 -4.96 -26.68
CA PHE A 152 -5.20 -3.71 -25.92
C PHE A 152 -6.21 -3.65 -24.77
N ALA A 153 -7.46 -4.05 -25.03
CA ALA A 153 -8.49 -4.08 -24.01
C ALA A 153 -8.22 -5.13 -22.91
N ASP A 154 -7.78 -6.33 -23.30
CA ASP A 154 -7.43 -7.40 -22.35
C ASP A 154 -6.21 -7.02 -21.49
N ALA A 155 -5.18 -6.39 -22.06
CA ALA A 155 -4.01 -5.88 -21.33
C ALA A 155 -4.37 -4.72 -20.41
N ALA A 156 -5.16 -3.75 -20.90
CA ALA A 156 -5.62 -2.62 -20.12
C ALA A 156 -6.46 -3.04 -18.89
N TYR A 157 -7.23 -4.11 -19.00
CA TYR A 157 -7.96 -4.67 -17.87
C TYR A 157 -7.01 -5.04 -16.72
N VAL A 158 -5.93 -5.75 -17.02
CA VAL A 158 -4.95 -6.17 -16.02
C VAL A 158 -4.18 -4.97 -15.48
N LEU A 159 -3.70 -4.08 -16.35
CA LEU A 159 -3.00 -2.86 -15.94
C LEU A 159 -3.85 -1.97 -15.04
N GLY A 160 -5.15 -1.85 -15.32
CA GLY A 160 -6.09 -1.10 -14.48
C GLY A 160 -6.26 -1.72 -13.09
N ASP A 161 -6.37 -3.06 -13.01
CA ASP A 161 -6.42 -3.78 -11.75
C ASP A 161 -5.06 -3.77 -11.01
N MET A 162 -3.96 -3.65 -11.76
CA MET A 162 -2.61 -3.39 -11.25
C MET A 162 -2.39 -1.96 -10.72
N GLY A 163 -3.36 -1.07 -10.81
CA GLY A 163 -3.22 0.34 -10.41
C GLY A 163 -2.64 1.27 -11.48
N ARG A 164 -2.12 0.76 -12.59
CA ARG A 164 -1.58 1.53 -13.74
C ARG A 164 -2.72 2.14 -14.56
N LYS A 165 -3.53 2.97 -13.93
CA LYS A 165 -4.77 3.51 -14.51
C LYS A 165 -4.55 4.42 -15.71
N ARG A 166 -3.42 5.16 -15.78
CA ARG A 166 -3.08 6.02 -16.94
C ARG A 166 -2.80 5.17 -18.18
N ASP A 167 -1.95 4.15 -18.04
CA ASP A 167 -1.60 3.26 -19.15
C ASP A 167 -2.81 2.45 -19.64
N ALA A 168 -3.62 1.98 -18.71
CA ALA A 168 -4.88 1.30 -19.03
C ALA A 168 -5.84 2.20 -19.80
N ALA A 169 -5.98 3.48 -19.41
CA ALA A 169 -6.81 4.45 -20.12
C ALA A 169 -6.30 4.68 -21.55
N ALA A 170 -5.01 4.93 -21.73
CA ALA A 170 -4.40 5.16 -23.03
C ALA A 170 -4.60 3.97 -23.98
N LEU A 171 -4.42 2.73 -23.51
CA LEU A 171 -4.66 1.53 -24.32
C LEU A 171 -6.14 1.36 -24.69
N LEU A 172 -7.07 1.65 -23.78
CA LEU A 172 -8.50 1.54 -24.05
C LEU A 172 -8.98 2.61 -25.04
N GLU A 173 -8.53 3.84 -24.87
CA GLU A 173 -8.83 4.94 -25.79
C GLU A 173 -8.28 4.63 -27.20
N LYS A 174 -7.04 4.08 -27.28
CA LYS A 174 -6.46 3.60 -28.54
C LYS A 174 -7.28 2.46 -29.16
N ALA A 175 -7.76 1.51 -28.35
CA ALA A 175 -8.61 0.41 -28.83
C ALA A 175 -9.97 0.90 -29.35
N VAL A 176 -10.58 1.87 -28.68
CA VAL A 176 -11.85 2.49 -29.12
C VAL A 176 -11.65 3.27 -30.41
N ALA A 177 -10.58 4.08 -30.51
CA ALA A 177 -10.27 4.86 -31.70
C ALA A 177 -10.03 3.96 -32.95
N LEU A 178 -9.26 2.86 -32.79
CA LEU A 178 -8.99 1.89 -33.86
C LEU A 178 -10.26 1.23 -34.41
N THR A 179 -11.31 1.15 -33.61
CA THR A 179 -12.56 0.48 -33.96
C THR A 179 -13.69 1.42 -34.34
N ASP A 180 -13.42 2.72 -34.37
CA ASP A 180 -14.43 3.74 -34.67
C ASP A 180 -14.87 3.73 -36.16
N GLY A 181 -16.16 3.99 -36.41
CA GLY A 181 -16.73 4.10 -37.76
C GLY A 181 -16.78 2.79 -38.57
N ARG A 182 -16.30 1.65 -38.04
CA ARG A 182 -16.21 0.37 -38.75
C ARG A 182 -17.42 -0.53 -38.46
N GLY A 183 -18.16 -0.92 -39.50
CA GLY A 183 -19.40 -1.70 -39.33
C GLY A 183 -19.25 -3.22 -39.21
N GLU A 184 -18.05 -3.78 -39.39
CA GLU A 184 -17.81 -5.23 -39.34
C GLU A 184 -18.13 -5.82 -37.99
N ALA A 185 -18.80 -6.98 -37.96
CA ALA A 185 -19.19 -7.64 -36.69
C ALA A 185 -18.02 -7.92 -35.72
N ALA A 186 -16.85 -8.30 -36.26
CA ALA A 186 -15.63 -8.52 -35.48
C ALA A 186 -15.10 -7.23 -34.85
N VAL A 187 -15.14 -6.12 -35.57
CA VAL A 187 -14.71 -4.79 -35.09
C VAL A 187 -15.70 -4.28 -34.04
N ARG A 188 -17.01 -4.36 -34.29
CA ARG A 188 -18.03 -3.99 -33.28
C ARG A 188 -17.92 -4.79 -31.99
N LYS A 189 -17.57 -6.08 -32.08
CA LYS A 189 -17.32 -6.93 -30.92
C LYS A 189 -16.09 -6.46 -30.11
N ALA A 190 -14.98 -6.11 -30.77
CA ALA A 190 -13.78 -5.57 -30.14
C ALA A 190 -14.07 -4.21 -29.49
N ARG A 191 -14.79 -3.32 -30.20
CA ARG A 191 -15.25 -2.02 -29.66
C ARG A 191 -16.08 -2.17 -28.40
N ALA A 192 -17.08 -3.06 -28.41
CA ALA A 192 -17.91 -3.32 -27.22
C ALA A 192 -17.09 -3.80 -26.02
N GLY A 193 -16.06 -4.61 -26.26
CA GLY A 193 -15.12 -5.04 -25.19
C GLY A 193 -14.29 -3.88 -24.66
N ALA A 194 -13.71 -3.06 -25.53
CA ALA A 194 -12.91 -1.90 -25.13
C ALA A 194 -13.74 -0.86 -24.34
N LEU A 195 -14.95 -0.53 -24.85
CA LEU A 195 -15.88 0.38 -24.17
C LEU A 195 -16.33 -0.13 -22.81
N PHE A 196 -16.55 -1.43 -22.64
CA PHE A 196 -16.87 -2.04 -21.34
C PHE A 196 -15.75 -1.82 -20.31
N PHE A 197 -14.50 -2.07 -20.69
CA PHE A 197 -13.37 -1.87 -19.79
C PHE A 197 -13.08 -0.39 -19.54
N LEU A 198 -13.26 0.47 -20.57
CA LEU A 198 -13.14 1.92 -20.42
C LEU A 198 -14.18 2.47 -19.43
N GLY A 199 -15.44 2.07 -19.57
CA GLY A 199 -16.50 2.46 -18.64
C GLY A 199 -16.19 2.05 -17.20
N ARG A 200 -15.67 0.83 -16.99
CA ARG A 200 -15.25 0.35 -15.66
C ARG A 200 -14.07 1.17 -15.10
N LEU A 201 -13.09 1.49 -15.92
CA LEU A 201 -11.94 2.31 -15.52
C LEU A 201 -12.37 3.75 -15.16
N LYS A 202 -13.26 4.37 -15.97
CA LYS A 202 -13.81 5.70 -15.68
C LYS A 202 -14.63 5.73 -14.39
N MET A 203 -15.36 4.66 -14.04
CA MET A 203 -15.99 4.52 -12.71
C MET A 203 -14.97 4.56 -11.57
N GLN A 204 -13.83 3.86 -11.72
CA GLN A 204 -12.75 3.87 -10.72
C GLN A 204 -12.06 5.24 -10.59
N GLN A 205 -12.12 6.06 -11.63
CA GLN A 205 -11.63 7.45 -11.67
C GLN A 205 -12.68 8.47 -11.19
N ASN A 206 -13.88 8.00 -10.82
CA ASN A 206 -15.04 8.81 -10.46
C ASN A 206 -15.56 9.71 -11.61
N ASP A 207 -15.20 9.43 -12.87
CA ASP A 207 -15.78 10.07 -14.05
C ASP A 207 -17.03 9.30 -14.48
N LEU A 208 -18.11 9.48 -13.70
CA LEU A 208 -19.36 8.72 -13.88
C LEU A 208 -20.06 9.05 -15.19
N ALA A 209 -19.90 10.26 -15.72
CA ALA A 209 -20.49 10.66 -17.00
C ALA A 209 -19.84 9.95 -18.20
N ALA A 210 -18.50 9.88 -18.24
CA ALA A 210 -17.81 9.13 -19.28
C ALA A 210 -18.04 7.62 -19.13
N ALA A 211 -18.12 7.11 -17.89
CA ALA A 211 -18.45 5.72 -17.61
C ALA A 211 -19.83 5.34 -18.18
N GLU A 212 -20.84 6.18 -17.94
CA GLU A 212 -22.20 5.95 -18.43
C GLU A 212 -22.25 5.89 -19.97
N ARG A 213 -21.63 6.84 -20.65
CA ARG A 213 -21.57 6.85 -22.12
C ARG A 213 -20.95 5.56 -22.66
N SER A 214 -19.79 5.18 -22.12
CA SER A 214 -19.07 3.98 -22.56
C SER A 214 -19.86 2.69 -22.29
N LEU A 215 -20.47 2.56 -21.11
CA LEU A 215 -21.25 1.36 -20.75
C LEU A 215 -22.54 1.24 -21.54
N ARG A 216 -23.26 2.35 -21.82
CA ARG A 216 -24.47 2.33 -22.64
C ARG A 216 -24.17 1.94 -24.10
N GLU A 217 -23.09 2.49 -24.69
CA GLU A 217 -22.67 2.12 -26.03
C GLU A 217 -22.22 0.65 -26.08
N ALA A 218 -21.44 0.19 -25.09
CA ALA A 218 -21.05 -1.21 -24.99
C ALA A 218 -22.27 -2.13 -24.89
N LEU A 219 -23.26 -1.76 -24.07
CA LEU A 219 -24.49 -2.54 -23.89
C LEU A 219 -25.28 -2.64 -25.20
N ARG A 220 -25.51 -1.52 -25.87
CA ARG A 220 -26.19 -1.49 -27.17
C ARG A 220 -25.51 -2.40 -28.19
N LEU A 221 -24.20 -2.29 -28.35
CA LEU A 221 -23.44 -3.13 -29.28
C LEU A 221 -23.50 -4.61 -28.93
N GLN A 222 -23.52 -4.96 -27.64
CA GLN A 222 -23.61 -6.36 -27.19
C GLN A 222 -25.01 -6.92 -27.37
N GLU A 223 -26.03 -6.12 -27.14
CA GLU A 223 -27.43 -6.53 -27.41
C GLU A 223 -27.67 -6.81 -28.89
N GLU A 224 -27.15 -5.96 -29.78
CA GLU A 224 -27.21 -6.15 -31.24
C GLU A 224 -26.44 -7.40 -31.70
N LEU A 225 -25.26 -7.67 -31.09
CA LEU A 225 -24.38 -8.76 -31.52
C LEU A 225 -24.76 -10.13 -30.93
N HIS A 226 -25.33 -10.16 -29.74
CA HIS A 226 -25.47 -11.37 -28.95
C HIS A 226 -26.89 -11.57 -28.37
N GLY A 227 -27.72 -10.55 -28.39
CA GLY A 227 -29.00 -10.52 -27.73
C GLY A 227 -28.94 -10.12 -26.27
N THR A 228 -30.11 -9.80 -25.70
CA THR A 228 -30.25 -9.30 -24.33
C THR A 228 -29.89 -10.33 -23.27
N ALA A 229 -30.11 -11.61 -23.53
CA ALA A 229 -29.87 -12.69 -22.57
C ALA A 229 -28.44 -13.28 -22.59
N HIS A 230 -27.51 -12.65 -23.30
CA HIS A 230 -26.14 -13.16 -23.39
C HIS A 230 -25.29 -12.76 -22.18
N ARG A 231 -24.37 -13.64 -21.74
CA ARG A 231 -23.49 -13.42 -20.58
C ARG A 231 -22.71 -12.08 -20.63
N LEU A 232 -22.19 -11.69 -21.78
CA LEU A 232 -21.48 -10.41 -21.94
C LEU A 232 -22.42 -9.23 -21.75
N THR A 233 -23.63 -9.30 -22.31
CA THR A 233 -24.68 -8.29 -22.14
C THR A 233 -25.06 -8.15 -20.66
N ALA A 234 -25.30 -9.28 -19.97
CA ALA A 234 -25.59 -9.29 -18.54
C ALA A 234 -24.47 -8.68 -17.70
N ARG A 235 -23.19 -8.97 -18.04
CA ARG A 235 -22.04 -8.39 -17.35
C ARG A 235 -21.94 -6.87 -17.55
N THR A 236 -22.24 -6.36 -18.75
CA THR A 236 -22.25 -4.91 -19.01
C THR A 236 -23.42 -4.24 -18.33
N ARG A 237 -24.60 -4.86 -18.34
CA ARG A 237 -25.78 -4.40 -17.60
C ARG A 237 -25.53 -4.31 -16.10
N TYR A 238 -24.80 -5.29 -15.52
CA TYR A 238 -24.35 -5.23 -14.12
C TYR A 238 -23.46 -4.00 -13.86
N GLN A 239 -22.50 -3.70 -14.73
CA GLN A 239 -21.63 -2.55 -14.52
C GLN A 239 -22.40 -1.21 -14.71
N LEU A 240 -23.36 -1.18 -15.62
CA LEU A 240 -24.23 -0.01 -15.79
C LEU A 240 -25.12 0.19 -14.54
N GLY A 241 -25.71 -0.86 -14.02
CA GLY A 241 -26.50 -0.81 -12.78
C GLY A 241 -25.64 -0.38 -11.57
N HIS A 242 -24.39 -0.82 -11.49
CA HIS A 242 -23.46 -0.37 -10.43
C HIS A 242 -23.12 1.13 -10.58
N MET A 243 -22.91 1.60 -11.80
CA MET A 243 -22.67 3.01 -12.09
C MET A 243 -23.90 3.87 -11.73
N LEU A 244 -25.11 3.40 -12.09
CA LEU A 244 -26.36 4.07 -11.72
C LEU A 244 -26.55 4.14 -10.19
N LEU A 245 -26.16 3.08 -9.47
CA LEU A 245 -26.16 3.10 -8.00
C LEU A 245 -25.22 4.17 -7.43
N LEU A 246 -24.02 4.34 -8.00
CA LEU A 246 -23.09 5.39 -7.57
C LEU A 246 -23.63 6.81 -7.82
N GLN A 247 -24.56 6.96 -8.78
CA GLN A 247 -25.29 8.21 -9.05
C GLN A 247 -26.59 8.34 -8.22
N ASN A 248 -26.87 7.40 -7.32
CA ASN A 248 -28.14 7.31 -6.56
C ASN A 248 -29.40 7.29 -7.45
N ARG A 249 -29.31 6.68 -8.64
CA ARG A 249 -30.42 6.59 -9.56
C ARG A 249 -31.31 5.37 -9.28
N PRO A 250 -32.64 5.53 -9.26
CA PRO A 250 -33.57 4.45 -8.91
C PRO A 250 -33.56 3.27 -9.89
N GLU A 251 -33.18 3.51 -11.15
CA GLU A 251 -33.09 2.48 -12.19
C GLU A 251 -32.01 1.42 -11.89
N ALA A 252 -31.11 1.70 -10.96
CA ALA A 252 -30.01 0.80 -10.58
C ALA A 252 -30.50 -0.59 -10.17
N VAL A 253 -31.59 -0.68 -9.37
CA VAL A 253 -32.12 -1.97 -8.89
C VAL A 253 -32.67 -2.81 -10.02
N ALA A 254 -33.44 -2.22 -10.95
CA ALA A 254 -33.99 -2.97 -12.07
C ALA A 254 -32.89 -3.54 -12.97
N GLU A 255 -31.86 -2.73 -13.31
CA GLU A 255 -30.72 -3.17 -14.10
C GLU A 255 -29.89 -4.25 -13.40
N LEU A 256 -29.65 -4.10 -12.10
CA LEU A 256 -28.89 -5.07 -11.32
C LEU A 256 -29.64 -6.38 -11.12
N LYS A 257 -30.96 -6.33 -10.90
CA LYS A 257 -31.79 -7.53 -10.74
C LYS A 257 -31.80 -8.34 -12.01
N ALA A 258 -32.11 -7.69 -13.15
CA ALA A 258 -32.09 -8.34 -14.46
C ALA A 258 -30.71 -8.91 -14.81
N ALA A 259 -29.63 -8.16 -14.54
CA ALA A 259 -28.26 -8.62 -14.76
C ALA A 259 -27.91 -9.84 -13.88
N THR A 260 -28.25 -9.80 -12.60
CA THR A 260 -27.95 -10.87 -11.64
C THR A 260 -28.68 -12.15 -12.01
N GLU A 261 -29.97 -12.10 -12.33
CA GLU A 261 -30.77 -13.25 -12.76
C GLU A 261 -30.19 -13.87 -14.05
N GLN A 262 -29.84 -13.05 -15.03
CA GLN A 262 -29.22 -13.51 -16.27
C GLN A 262 -27.83 -14.13 -16.05
N LEU A 263 -27.02 -13.57 -15.15
CA LEU A 263 -25.71 -14.14 -14.81
C LEU A 263 -25.85 -15.49 -14.10
N ILE A 264 -26.82 -15.64 -13.19
CA ILE A 264 -27.12 -16.92 -12.53
C ILE A 264 -27.50 -17.98 -13.56
N GLN A 265 -28.43 -17.65 -14.46
CA GLN A 265 -28.93 -18.58 -15.49
C GLN A 265 -27.87 -19.00 -16.51
N ARG A 266 -27.01 -18.07 -16.93
CA ARG A 266 -26.08 -18.26 -18.05
C ARG A 266 -24.65 -18.59 -17.67
N ALA A 267 -24.16 -18.08 -16.55
CA ALA A 267 -22.79 -18.28 -16.10
C ALA A 267 -22.69 -19.17 -14.86
N GLY A 268 -23.80 -19.33 -14.14
CA GLY A 268 -23.86 -20.04 -12.87
C GLY A 268 -23.45 -19.15 -11.67
N GLU A 269 -23.80 -19.60 -10.47
CA GLU A 269 -23.58 -18.85 -9.23
C GLU A 269 -22.11 -18.72 -8.82
N ARG A 270 -21.29 -19.72 -9.17
CA ARG A 270 -19.89 -19.78 -8.73
C ARG A 270 -18.97 -18.78 -9.44
N VAL A 271 -19.41 -18.19 -10.54
CA VAL A 271 -18.62 -17.22 -11.28
C VAL A 271 -18.51 -15.90 -10.50
N GLU A 272 -17.29 -15.35 -10.40
CA GLU A 272 -17.00 -14.12 -9.66
C GLU A 272 -17.92 -12.93 -10.08
N ALA A 273 -18.22 -12.81 -11.36
CA ALA A 273 -19.13 -11.76 -11.86
C ALA A 273 -20.54 -11.88 -11.27
N THR A 274 -21.03 -13.12 -11.10
CA THR A 274 -22.36 -13.40 -10.53
C THR A 274 -22.40 -13.06 -9.04
N THR A 275 -21.43 -13.52 -8.26
CA THR A 275 -21.34 -13.21 -6.82
C THR A 275 -21.13 -11.72 -6.57
N SER A 276 -20.33 -11.05 -7.40
CA SER A 276 -20.15 -9.58 -7.33
C SER A 276 -21.45 -8.83 -7.64
N SER A 277 -22.22 -9.29 -8.63
CA SER A 277 -23.51 -8.69 -9.00
C SER A 277 -24.55 -8.84 -7.88
N MET A 278 -24.61 -9.99 -7.21
CA MET A 278 -25.46 -10.20 -6.03
C MET A 278 -25.13 -9.20 -4.91
N SER A 279 -23.85 -9.03 -4.60
CA SER A 279 -23.40 -8.10 -3.55
C SER A 279 -23.70 -6.63 -3.87
N VAL A 280 -23.67 -6.23 -5.16
CA VAL A 280 -24.02 -4.86 -5.56
C VAL A 280 -25.54 -4.66 -5.64
N LEU A 281 -26.29 -5.69 -6.04
CA LEU A 281 -27.75 -5.68 -5.98
C LEU A 281 -28.25 -5.47 -4.55
N ALA A 282 -27.64 -6.16 -3.58
CA ALA A 282 -27.94 -5.96 -2.17
C ALA A 282 -27.75 -4.50 -1.74
N LEU A 283 -26.65 -3.84 -2.15
CA LEU A 283 -26.42 -2.41 -1.87
C LEU A 283 -27.49 -1.50 -2.51
N ALA A 284 -27.93 -1.83 -3.71
CA ALA A 284 -28.96 -1.06 -4.40
C ALA A 284 -30.32 -1.19 -3.73
N LEU A 285 -30.69 -2.40 -3.28
CA LEU A 285 -31.90 -2.66 -2.49
C LEU A 285 -31.87 -1.95 -1.13
N GLU A 286 -30.70 -1.92 -0.45
CA GLU A 286 -30.53 -1.10 0.76
C GLU A 286 -30.83 0.38 0.49
N ALA A 287 -30.32 0.91 -0.62
CA ALA A 287 -30.52 2.31 -0.99
C ALA A 287 -31.98 2.63 -1.33
N GLN A 288 -32.72 1.66 -1.84
CA GLN A 288 -34.17 1.76 -2.11
C GLN A 288 -35.05 1.54 -0.87
N GLY A 289 -34.50 1.09 0.24
CA GLY A 289 -35.25 0.84 1.47
C GLY A 289 -35.91 -0.53 1.56
N ASP A 290 -35.40 -1.55 0.85
CA ASP A 290 -35.80 -2.95 1.01
C ASP A 290 -34.72 -3.76 1.73
N PRO A 291 -34.64 -3.69 3.07
CA PRO A 291 -33.62 -4.38 3.84
C PRO A 291 -33.80 -5.91 3.85
N ALA A 292 -35.01 -6.43 3.67
CA ALA A 292 -35.25 -7.87 3.72
C ALA A 292 -34.69 -8.57 2.48
N GLU A 293 -34.98 -8.05 1.29
CA GLU A 293 -34.42 -8.57 0.04
C GLU A 293 -32.91 -8.32 -0.01
N ALA A 294 -32.43 -7.17 0.44
CA ALA A 294 -31.02 -6.85 0.53
C ALA A 294 -30.22 -7.86 1.38
N GLU A 295 -30.75 -8.22 2.57
CA GLU A 295 -30.11 -9.21 3.44
C GLU A 295 -29.99 -10.58 2.77
N SER A 296 -31.04 -11.02 2.10
CA SER A 296 -31.03 -12.28 1.37
C SER A 296 -29.90 -12.36 0.36
N TRP A 297 -29.71 -11.28 -0.43
CA TRP A 297 -28.63 -11.20 -1.42
C TRP A 297 -27.23 -11.06 -0.79
N HIS A 298 -27.07 -10.32 0.32
CA HIS A 298 -25.83 -10.28 1.06
C HIS A 298 -25.40 -11.64 1.55
N ARG A 299 -26.30 -12.38 2.23
CA ARG A 299 -26.03 -13.74 2.74
C ARG A 299 -25.63 -14.69 1.62
N ARG A 300 -26.39 -14.68 0.52
CA ARG A 300 -26.08 -15.54 -0.65
C ARG A 300 -24.72 -15.24 -1.25
N ALA A 301 -24.33 -13.97 -1.38
CA ALA A 301 -23.04 -13.58 -1.90
C ALA A 301 -21.87 -14.04 -0.99
N ILE A 302 -22.02 -13.92 0.33
CA ILE A 302 -21.01 -14.35 1.31
C ILE A 302 -20.87 -15.86 1.34
N ASP A 303 -21.98 -16.60 1.37
CA ASP A 303 -21.95 -18.06 1.40
C ASP A 303 -21.32 -18.66 0.15
N LEU A 304 -21.52 -18.03 -1.00
CA LEU A 304 -20.82 -18.40 -2.22
C LEU A 304 -19.31 -18.05 -2.16
N ALA A 305 -18.96 -16.89 -1.61
CA ALA A 305 -17.55 -16.51 -1.44
C ALA A 305 -16.80 -17.47 -0.49
N ARG A 306 -17.44 -17.93 0.58
CA ARG A 306 -16.89 -18.96 1.49
C ARG A 306 -16.66 -20.28 0.74
N ARG A 307 -17.67 -20.76 0.01
CA ARG A 307 -17.59 -22.01 -0.74
C ARG A 307 -16.57 -21.99 -1.86
N ASN A 308 -16.39 -20.84 -2.49
CA ASN A 308 -15.42 -20.68 -3.58
C ASN A 308 -13.98 -20.40 -3.09
N GLY A 309 -13.77 -20.24 -1.77
CA GLY A 309 -12.46 -20.05 -1.16
C GLY A 309 -11.72 -18.77 -1.60
N THR A 310 -12.45 -17.72 -2.02
CA THR A 310 -11.84 -16.48 -2.53
C THR A 310 -11.70 -15.41 -1.43
N PRO A 311 -10.50 -15.22 -0.81
CA PRO A 311 -10.32 -14.29 0.28
C PRO A 311 -10.68 -12.85 -0.10
N PHE A 312 -10.38 -12.44 -1.34
CA PHE A 312 -10.73 -11.11 -1.85
C PHE A 312 -12.23 -10.82 -1.80
N SER A 313 -13.04 -11.75 -2.32
CA SER A 313 -14.50 -11.62 -2.35
C SER A 313 -15.08 -11.67 -0.95
N LEU A 314 -14.57 -12.58 -0.10
CA LEU A 314 -15.02 -12.74 1.27
C LEU A 314 -14.76 -11.48 2.11
N ALA A 315 -13.57 -10.88 2.01
CA ALA A 315 -13.25 -9.64 2.69
C ALA A 315 -14.19 -8.50 2.25
N ARG A 316 -14.41 -8.35 0.94
CA ARG A 316 -15.25 -7.28 0.40
C ARG A 316 -16.74 -7.44 0.70
N PHE A 317 -17.26 -8.66 0.57
CA PHE A 317 -18.68 -8.91 0.82
C PHE A 317 -18.99 -8.94 2.32
N GLY A 318 -18.09 -9.49 3.13
CA GLY A 318 -18.17 -9.43 4.59
C GLY A 318 -18.19 -7.99 5.11
N GLN A 319 -17.37 -7.10 4.56
CA GLN A 319 -17.41 -5.68 4.87
C GLN A 319 -18.77 -5.05 4.55
N ARG A 320 -19.32 -5.30 3.38
CA ARG A 320 -20.63 -4.74 2.96
C ARG A 320 -21.75 -5.24 3.84
N TYR A 321 -21.78 -6.52 4.14
CA TYR A 321 -22.76 -7.11 5.02
C TYR A 321 -22.61 -6.62 6.46
N GLY A 322 -21.39 -6.49 6.97
CA GLY A 322 -21.13 -5.88 8.27
C GLY A 322 -21.70 -4.45 8.37
N ARG A 323 -21.50 -3.61 7.36
CA ARG A 323 -22.13 -2.27 7.30
C ARG A 323 -23.65 -2.34 7.31
N PHE A 324 -24.23 -3.24 6.53
CA PHE A 324 -25.67 -3.46 6.53
C PHE A 324 -26.18 -3.80 7.93
N LEU A 325 -25.56 -4.77 8.61
CA LEU A 325 -25.93 -5.20 9.95
C LEU A 325 -25.79 -4.08 11.00
N VAL A 326 -24.74 -3.24 10.89
CA VAL A 326 -24.58 -2.06 11.75
C VAL A 326 -25.74 -1.08 11.57
N LYS A 327 -26.19 -0.84 10.33
CA LYS A 327 -27.38 0.01 10.05
C LYS A 327 -28.67 -0.58 10.62
N GLN A 328 -28.79 -1.91 10.66
CA GLN A 328 -29.91 -2.62 11.25
C GLN A 328 -29.84 -2.73 12.79
N GLY A 329 -28.76 -2.21 13.43
CA GLY A 329 -28.56 -2.32 14.87
C GLY A 329 -28.11 -3.69 15.38
N ARG A 330 -27.83 -4.66 14.49
CA ARG A 330 -27.43 -6.05 14.79
C ARG A 330 -25.91 -6.12 14.98
N LEU A 331 -25.42 -5.53 16.08
CA LEU A 331 -23.98 -5.25 16.27
C LEU A 331 -23.12 -6.50 16.46
N GLU A 332 -23.61 -7.54 17.14
CA GLU A 332 -22.88 -8.78 17.35
C GLU A 332 -22.70 -9.58 16.04
N GLU A 333 -23.74 -9.62 15.21
CA GLU A 333 -23.66 -10.25 13.90
C GLU A 333 -22.72 -9.44 12.96
N ALA A 334 -22.79 -8.11 13.05
CA ALA A 334 -21.86 -7.26 12.33
C ALA A 334 -20.39 -7.52 12.77
N LEU A 335 -20.15 -7.71 14.06
CA LEU A 335 -18.84 -8.05 14.59
C LEU A 335 -18.32 -9.36 14.01
N ALA A 336 -19.15 -10.40 13.95
CA ALA A 336 -18.79 -11.67 13.33
C ALA A 336 -18.41 -11.50 11.84
N ALA A 337 -19.24 -10.75 11.09
CA ALA A 337 -18.98 -10.47 9.67
C ALA A 337 -17.69 -9.68 9.43
N TYR A 338 -17.42 -8.66 10.26
CA TYR A 338 -16.16 -7.89 10.14
C TYR A 338 -14.92 -8.67 10.56
N ARG A 339 -15.01 -9.51 11.61
CA ARG A 339 -13.89 -10.39 12.00
C ARG A 339 -13.53 -11.36 10.87
N GLU A 340 -14.52 -11.99 10.24
CA GLU A 340 -14.32 -12.86 9.08
C GLU A 340 -13.70 -12.08 7.89
N ALA A 341 -14.20 -10.86 7.63
CA ALA A 341 -13.66 -10.01 6.58
C ALA A 341 -12.20 -9.61 6.81
N VAL A 342 -11.82 -9.28 8.05
CA VAL A 342 -10.43 -8.99 8.44
C VAL A 342 -9.56 -10.23 8.31
N GLU A 343 -10.03 -11.41 8.74
CA GLU A 343 -9.29 -12.67 8.58
C GLU A 343 -9.05 -12.99 7.10
N ALA A 344 -10.04 -12.78 6.25
CA ALA A 344 -9.92 -12.97 4.81
C ALA A 344 -8.93 -11.95 4.20
N ALA A 345 -8.94 -10.69 4.64
CA ALA A 345 -7.97 -9.68 4.22
C ALA A 345 -6.54 -10.05 4.66
N GLU A 346 -6.35 -10.55 5.89
CA GLU A 346 -5.04 -11.02 6.36
C GLU A 346 -4.51 -12.22 5.56
N LYS A 347 -5.38 -13.18 5.21
CA LYS A 347 -5.02 -14.28 4.31
C LYS A 347 -4.59 -13.76 2.93
N LEU A 348 -5.32 -12.79 2.40
CA LEU A 348 -4.98 -12.16 1.13
C LEU A 348 -3.63 -11.44 1.22
N PHE A 349 -3.36 -10.66 2.27
CA PHE A 349 -2.07 -10.00 2.48
C PHE A 349 -0.92 -11.00 2.64
N ALA A 350 -1.15 -12.13 3.29
CA ALA A 350 -0.16 -13.20 3.36
C ALA A 350 0.15 -13.81 1.99
N GLN A 351 -0.86 -14.00 1.13
CA GLN A 351 -0.69 -14.49 -0.24
C GLN A 351 0.00 -13.50 -1.17
N THR A 352 -0.09 -12.18 -0.87
CA THR A 352 0.62 -11.16 -1.64
C THR A 352 2.09 -11.01 -1.26
N ARG A 353 2.62 -11.81 -0.34
CA ARG A 353 4.05 -11.80 0.01
C ARG A 353 4.88 -12.28 -1.20
N GLY A 354 5.88 -11.49 -1.58
CA GLY A 354 6.72 -11.80 -2.76
C GLY A 354 6.29 -11.15 -4.08
N LEU A 355 5.19 -10.40 -4.07
CA LEU A 355 4.70 -9.70 -5.27
C LEU A 355 5.37 -8.32 -5.46
N PRO A 356 5.54 -7.86 -6.73
CA PRO A 356 5.93 -6.49 -7.00
C PRO A 356 5.00 -5.48 -6.32
N GLU A 357 5.58 -4.36 -5.96
CA GLU A 357 5.07 -3.34 -5.05
C GLU A 357 3.73 -2.72 -5.44
N GLU A 358 3.67 -2.23 -6.69
CA GLU A 358 2.54 -1.45 -7.21
C GLU A 358 1.20 -2.20 -7.13
N LEU A 359 1.28 -3.51 -7.08
CA LEU A 359 0.12 -4.40 -7.14
C LEU A 359 -0.39 -4.79 -5.77
N ARG A 360 0.48 -4.82 -4.80
CA ARG A 360 0.14 -5.01 -3.40
C ARG A 360 -0.56 -3.80 -2.83
N GLN A 361 -0.17 -2.57 -3.24
CA GLN A 361 -0.78 -1.29 -2.85
C GLN A 361 -2.27 -1.23 -3.17
N GLY A 362 -2.63 -1.59 -4.40
CA GLY A 362 -4.02 -1.62 -4.83
C GLY A 362 -4.88 -2.57 -3.98
N VAL A 363 -4.30 -3.66 -3.49
CA VAL A 363 -5.00 -4.65 -2.66
C VAL A 363 -5.10 -4.19 -1.21
N ILE A 364 -4.00 -3.75 -0.58
CA ILE A 364 -3.98 -3.37 0.84
C ILE A 364 -4.84 -2.12 1.07
N GLY A 365 -4.67 -1.07 0.26
CA GLY A 365 -5.43 0.17 0.37
C GLY A 365 -6.95 -0.04 0.32
N GLN A 366 -7.43 -0.99 -0.49
CA GLN A 366 -8.84 -1.32 -0.59
C GLN A 366 -9.43 -1.88 0.71
N PHE A 367 -8.62 -2.57 1.51
CA PHE A 367 -9.11 -3.30 2.70
C PHE A 367 -8.82 -2.60 4.03
N LEU A 368 -7.99 -1.56 4.09
CA LEU A 368 -7.72 -0.80 5.32
C LEU A 368 -9.01 -0.24 5.96
N GLN A 369 -10.02 0.06 5.15
CA GLN A 369 -11.29 0.56 5.64
C GLN A 369 -12.04 -0.46 6.51
N ILE A 370 -11.87 -1.77 6.27
CA ILE A 370 -12.50 -2.83 7.09
C ILE A 370 -12.03 -2.74 8.54
N TYR A 371 -10.74 -2.53 8.74
CA TYR A 371 -10.15 -2.41 10.08
C TYR A 371 -10.68 -1.19 10.84
N ARG A 372 -10.82 -0.05 10.15
CA ARG A 372 -11.40 1.16 10.75
C ARG A 372 -12.86 0.98 11.13
N GLU A 373 -13.63 0.30 10.29
CA GLU A 373 -15.04 -0.01 10.55
C GLU A 373 -15.19 -0.99 11.71
N LEU A 374 -14.33 -2.02 11.76
CA LEU A 374 -14.27 -2.95 12.91
C LEU A 374 -13.90 -2.21 14.20
N THR A 375 -12.87 -1.35 14.17
CA THR A 375 -12.49 -0.52 15.32
C THR A 375 -13.67 0.33 15.79
N SER A 376 -14.38 0.99 14.87
CA SER A 376 -15.56 1.80 15.19
C SER A 376 -16.68 0.99 15.84
N LEU A 377 -16.95 -0.22 15.33
CA LEU A 377 -17.93 -1.13 15.88
C LEU A 377 -17.56 -1.64 17.28
N LEU A 378 -16.31 -2.05 17.47
CA LEU A 378 -15.78 -2.50 18.76
C LEU A 378 -15.90 -1.42 19.84
N LEU A 379 -15.60 -0.17 19.50
CA LEU A 379 -15.77 0.96 20.42
C LEU A 379 -17.22 1.24 20.75
N ARG A 380 -18.14 1.06 19.79
CA ARG A 380 -19.58 1.17 20.05
C ARG A 380 -20.07 0.04 20.98
N LEU A 381 -19.58 -1.18 20.78
CA LEU A 381 -19.86 -2.32 21.66
C LEU A 381 -19.26 -2.11 23.06
N HIS A 382 -18.03 -1.56 23.14
CA HIS A 382 -17.40 -1.21 24.42
C HIS A 382 -18.25 -0.23 25.24
N GLN A 383 -18.86 0.78 24.60
CA GLN A 383 -19.78 1.71 25.29
C GLN A 383 -21.01 1.00 25.87
N GLN A 384 -21.50 -0.06 25.21
CA GLN A 384 -22.66 -0.86 25.70
C GLN A 384 -22.26 -1.91 26.72
N LYS A 385 -21.07 -2.50 26.58
CA LYS A 385 -20.56 -3.61 27.38
C LYS A 385 -19.08 -3.37 27.74
N PRO A 386 -18.77 -2.48 28.70
CA PRO A 386 -17.38 -2.08 29.00
C PRO A 386 -16.49 -3.20 29.52
N ALA A 387 -17.06 -4.25 30.11
CA ALA A 387 -16.33 -5.37 30.70
C ALA A 387 -15.87 -6.43 29.69
N ASP A 388 -16.40 -6.42 28.45
CA ASP A 388 -16.18 -7.51 27.48
C ASP A 388 -14.84 -7.38 26.72
N GLY A 389 -14.02 -6.36 27.00
CA GLY A 389 -12.68 -6.22 26.45
C GLY A 389 -12.63 -5.72 24.99
N TYR A 390 -13.73 -5.20 24.47
CA TYR A 390 -13.81 -4.64 23.12
C TYR A 390 -12.85 -3.47 22.86
N ASP A 391 -12.52 -2.69 23.89
CA ASP A 391 -11.50 -1.64 23.84
C ASP A 391 -10.11 -2.19 23.53
N ARG A 392 -9.75 -3.33 24.13
CA ARG A 392 -8.47 -4.01 23.91
C ARG A 392 -8.38 -4.60 22.50
N GLU A 393 -9.47 -5.17 22.01
CA GLU A 393 -9.55 -5.66 20.64
C GLU A 393 -9.48 -4.50 19.65
N ALA A 394 -10.19 -3.38 19.92
CA ALA A 394 -10.14 -2.17 19.10
C ALA A 394 -8.71 -1.61 18.99
N PHE A 395 -7.96 -1.59 20.09
CA PHE A 395 -6.54 -1.23 20.08
C PHE A 395 -5.70 -2.19 19.23
N THR A 396 -5.89 -3.50 19.39
CA THR A 396 -5.16 -4.52 18.63
C THR A 396 -5.37 -4.37 17.12
N VAL A 397 -6.63 -4.14 16.70
CA VAL A 397 -6.99 -3.89 15.30
C VAL A 397 -6.37 -2.58 14.79
N THR A 398 -6.38 -1.52 15.61
CA THR A 398 -5.76 -0.23 15.26
C THR A 398 -4.24 -0.35 15.11
N ALA A 399 -3.57 -1.01 16.05
CA ALA A 399 -2.12 -1.23 15.99
C ALA A 399 -1.74 -2.04 14.74
N LEU A 400 -2.53 -3.05 14.38
CA LEU A 400 -2.32 -3.81 13.15
C LEU A 400 -2.49 -2.94 11.91
N THR A 401 -3.48 -2.03 11.89
CA THR A 401 -3.68 -1.09 10.79
C THR A 401 -2.48 -0.17 10.61
N GLN A 402 -1.95 0.40 11.70
CA GLN A 402 -0.78 1.27 11.68
C GLN A 402 0.47 0.54 11.17
N SER A 403 0.69 -0.70 11.61
CA SER A 403 1.78 -1.54 11.09
C SER A 403 1.62 -1.88 9.61
N ARG A 404 0.38 -2.10 9.13
CA ARG A 404 0.11 -2.35 7.70
C ARG A 404 0.36 -1.13 6.83
N ILE A 405 -0.04 0.05 7.28
CA ILE A 405 0.27 1.31 6.60
C ILE A 405 1.80 1.49 6.52
N PHE A 406 2.52 1.18 7.58
CA PHE A 406 3.98 1.22 7.57
C PHE A 406 4.60 0.24 6.57
N SER A 407 4.16 -1.03 6.61
CA SER A 407 4.61 -2.04 5.65
C SER A 407 4.36 -1.60 4.21
N GLU A 408 3.25 -0.91 3.97
CA GLU A 408 2.89 -0.39 2.66
C GLU A 408 3.83 0.70 2.18
N MET A 409 4.19 1.64 3.04
CA MET A 409 5.08 2.75 2.68
C MET A 409 6.51 2.31 2.36
N LEU A 410 7.08 1.35 3.12
CA LEU A 410 8.39 0.77 2.79
C LEU A 410 8.37 0.06 1.43
N ARG A 411 7.23 -0.48 1.06
CA ARG A 411 7.02 -1.11 -0.23
C ARG A 411 6.88 -0.11 -1.37
N GLN A 412 6.25 1.05 -1.13
CA GLN A 412 6.17 2.15 -2.10
C GLN A 412 7.55 2.64 -2.53
N ALA A 413 8.54 2.50 -1.67
CA ALA A 413 9.93 2.76 -1.98
C ALA A 413 10.61 1.69 -2.84
N GLN A 414 9.86 0.72 -3.38
CA GLN A 414 10.40 -0.38 -4.16
C GLN A 414 11.55 -1.14 -3.47
N VAL A 415 11.51 -1.23 -2.13
CA VAL A 415 12.48 -2.00 -1.35
C VAL A 415 12.31 -3.48 -1.70
N SER A 416 13.07 -3.94 -2.69
CA SER A 416 13.01 -5.30 -3.21
C SER A 416 13.86 -6.27 -2.40
N GLU A 417 14.92 -5.79 -1.79
CA GLU A 417 15.87 -6.60 -1.04
C GLU A 417 16.22 -5.97 0.30
N TYR A 418 16.05 -6.77 1.36
CA TYR A 418 16.67 -6.47 2.64
C TYR A 418 18.12 -6.96 2.57
N ALA A 419 19.05 -6.07 2.78
CA ALA A 419 20.43 -6.39 2.60
C ALA A 419 20.94 -7.40 3.63
N GLN A 420 21.42 -8.27 3.13
CA GLN A 420 22.12 -9.28 2.69
C GLN A 420 23.26 -9.93 3.36
N SER A 421 23.09 -10.41 4.64
CA SER A 421 23.94 -11.51 5.05
C SER A 421 23.46 -12.78 4.30
N GLU A 422 24.37 -13.60 3.89
CA GLU A 422 24.06 -14.91 3.31
C GLU A 422 23.16 -15.72 4.24
N HIS A 423 23.34 -15.57 5.53
CA HIS A 423 22.51 -16.15 6.58
C HIS A 423 21.05 -15.64 6.53
N PHE A 424 20.81 -14.34 6.35
CA PHE A 424 19.45 -13.80 6.16
C PHE A 424 18.77 -14.39 4.93
N ARG A 425 19.49 -14.44 3.79
CA ARG A 425 18.96 -15.02 2.55
C ARG A 425 18.61 -16.50 2.72
N ALA A 426 19.43 -17.26 3.44
CA ALA A 426 19.15 -18.66 3.74
C ALA A 426 17.90 -18.85 4.60
N LEU A 427 17.76 -18.08 5.71
CA LEU A 427 16.60 -18.15 6.60
C LEU A 427 15.32 -17.70 5.87
N LYS A 428 15.39 -16.62 5.09
CA LYS A 428 14.27 -16.14 4.28
C LYS A 428 13.82 -17.17 3.26
N ALA A 429 14.76 -17.75 2.50
CA ALA A 429 14.46 -18.75 1.50
C ALA A 429 13.85 -20.02 2.12
N GLN A 430 14.31 -20.43 3.30
CA GLN A 430 13.75 -21.57 4.02
C GLN A 430 12.31 -21.28 4.48
N ARG A 431 12.04 -20.09 5.04
CA ARG A 431 10.68 -19.67 5.41
C ARG A 431 9.75 -19.63 4.21
N ASP A 432 10.21 -19.06 3.09
CA ASP A 432 9.40 -18.89 1.88
C ASP A 432 9.03 -20.27 1.30
N ARG A 433 9.96 -21.23 1.26
CA ARG A 433 9.67 -22.64 0.87
C ARG A 433 8.60 -23.30 1.76
N LEU A 434 8.65 -23.08 3.07
CA LEU A 434 7.66 -23.62 4.01
C LEU A 434 6.27 -23.00 3.77
N LEU A 435 6.21 -21.69 3.48
CA LEU A 435 4.98 -20.98 3.15
C LEU A 435 4.37 -21.49 1.84
N ASP A 436 5.19 -21.73 0.82
CA ASP A 436 4.74 -22.28 -0.46
C ASP A 436 4.19 -23.70 -0.30
N ARG A 437 4.85 -24.54 0.50
CA ARG A 437 4.35 -25.90 0.82
C ARG A 437 3.03 -25.86 1.59
N LEU A 438 2.89 -24.97 2.56
CA LEU A 438 1.64 -24.80 3.30
C LEU A 438 0.51 -24.33 2.38
N ALA A 439 0.81 -23.41 1.47
CA ALA A 439 -0.15 -22.96 0.47
C ALA A 439 -0.58 -24.08 -0.47
N ALA A 440 0.34 -24.89 -0.96
CA ALA A 440 0.05 -26.04 -1.82
C ALA A 440 -0.83 -27.08 -1.11
N MET A 441 -0.57 -27.40 0.15
CA MET A 441 -1.40 -28.32 0.95
C MET A 441 -2.83 -27.80 1.14
N ARG A 442 -2.99 -26.50 1.42
CA ARG A 442 -4.31 -25.88 1.62
C ARG A 442 -5.14 -25.80 0.35
N GLN A 443 -4.50 -25.84 -0.81
CA GLN A 443 -5.16 -25.82 -2.12
C GLN A 443 -5.62 -27.22 -2.60
N GLY A 444 -5.42 -28.27 -1.82
CA GLY A 444 -5.79 -29.64 -2.17
C GLY A 444 -4.85 -30.28 -3.20
N ASN A 445 -3.74 -29.64 -3.54
CA ASN A 445 -2.65 -30.23 -4.32
C ASN A 445 -1.67 -30.99 -3.41
N GLY A 446 -2.19 -31.78 -2.47
CA GLY A 446 -1.40 -32.81 -1.85
C GLY A 446 -0.99 -33.77 -2.97
N VAL A 447 0.28 -33.78 -3.30
CA VAL A 447 0.89 -34.87 -4.05
C VAL A 447 0.58 -36.11 -3.22
N GLU A 448 -0.45 -36.89 -3.64
CA GLU A 448 -0.47 -38.31 -3.35
C GLU A 448 0.82 -38.82 -3.98
N GLU A 449 1.87 -38.98 -3.18
CA GLU A 449 2.97 -39.88 -3.53
C GLU A 449 2.30 -41.19 -3.85
N SER A 450 2.26 -41.51 -5.13
CA SER A 450 1.93 -42.85 -5.60
C SER A 450 2.79 -43.81 -4.80
N LEU A 451 2.14 -44.62 -4.00
CA LEU A 451 2.70 -45.90 -3.54
C LEU A 451 2.90 -46.77 -4.78
N ASP A 452 3.99 -46.54 -5.45
CA ASP A 452 4.56 -47.49 -6.39
C ASP A 452 5.61 -48.27 -5.61
N ASP A 453 5.27 -49.54 -5.34
CA ASP A 453 6.14 -50.53 -4.73
C ASP A 453 7.28 -50.85 -5.69
N GLY A 454 8.34 -50.02 -5.68
CA GLY A 454 9.58 -50.24 -6.39
C GLY A 454 10.74 -50.01 -5.45
N GLU A 455 11.31 -51.06 -4.91
CA GLU A 455 12.55 -51.08 -4.15
C GLU A 455 13.70 -50.42 -4.98
N ASP A 456 14.08 -49.19 -4.63
CA ASP A 456 15.37 -48.62 -5.00
C ASP A 456 16.00 -47.93 -3.76
N GLU A 457 16.92 -48.66 -3.13
CA GLU A 457 17.75 -48.23 -2.01
C GLU A 457 18.81 -47.24 -2.49
N SER A 458 18.44 -45.96 -2.63
CA SER A 458 19.40 -44.83 -2.62
C SER A 458 18.78 -43.52 -2.18
N ALA A 459 18.03 -43.53 -1.07
CA ALA A 459 17.56 -42.31 -0.42
C ALA A 459 18.69 -41.71 0.41
N SER A 460 19.12 -40.55 0.00
CA SER A 460 20.05 -39.67 0.73
C SER A 460 19.54 -39.37 2.15
N PRO A 461 20.40 -39.33 3.21
CA PRO A 461 19.97 -39.20 4.61
C PRO A 461 19.33 -37.84 5.02
N ALA A 462 19.02 -36.99 4.09
CA ALA A 462 18.47 -35.61 4.34
C ALA A 462 16.95 -35.53 4.55
N ALA A 463 16.19 -36.61 4.37
CA ALA A 463 14.72 -36.59 4.36
C ALA A 463 14.04 -36.95 5.70
N ALA A 464 14.80 -37.29 6.74
CA ALA A 464 14.26 -37.64 8.06
C ALA A 464 14.12 -36.39 8.94
N GLY A 465 13.02 -35.62 8.78
CA GLY A 465 12.70 -34.46 9.63
C GLY A 465 11.88 -33.36 8.99
N GLU A 466 11.51 -33.47 7.75
CA GLU A 466 10.68 -32.45 7.10
C GLU A 466 9.21 -32.53 7.53
N PRO A 467 8.57 -31.38 7.86
CA PRO A 467 7.17 -31.34 8.29
C PRO A 467 6.25 -31.83 7.18
N ARG A 468 5.42 -32.84 7.47
CA ARG A 468 4.52 -33.50 6.48
C ARG A 468 3.06 -33.11 6.62
N GLY A 469 2.63 -32.48 7.74
CA GLY A 469 1.26 -32.05 8.00
C GLY A 469 1.08 -30.54 8.06
N GLU A 470 -0.14 -30.02 7.85
CA GLU A 470 -0.44 -28.59 7.92
C GLU A 470 -0.05 -27.96 9.27
N ALA A 471 -0.33 -28.68 10.38
CA ALA A 471 0.01 -28.24 11.73
C ALA A 471 1.54 -28.21 11.96
N GLU A 472 2.27 -29.15 11.39
CA GLU A 472 3.74 -29.22 11.49
C GLU A 472 4.41 -28.14 10.65
N LEU A 473 3.89 -27.89 9.45
CA LEU A 473 4.34 -26.78 8.58
C LEU A 473 4.08 -25.43 9.26
N ALA A 474 2.90 -25.23 9.86
CA ALA A 474 2.59 -24.01 10.60
C ALA A 474 3.57 -23.78 11.76
N LYS A 475 3.89 -24.83 12.55
CA LYS A 475 4.89 -24.75 13.62
C LYS A 475 6.31 -24.53 13.11
N ALA A 476 6.66 -25.09 11.95
CA ALA A 476 7.97 -24.88 11.34
C ALA A 476 8.13 -23.43 10.84
N ILE A 477 7.07 -22.86 10.23
CA ILE A 477 7.02 -21.46 9.83
C ILE A 477 7.14 -20.56 11.06
N GLU A 478 6.39 -20.83 12.13
CA GLU A 478 6.44 -20.04 13.37
C GLU A 478 7.86 -20.03 13.98
N ARG A 479 8.52 -21.18 14.05
CA ARG A 479 9.93 -21.28 14.52
C ARG A 479 10.88 -20.47 13.63
N MET A 480 10.69 -20.51 12.31
CA MET A 480 11.51 -19.75 11.38
C MET A 480 11.27 -18.25 11.46
N GLU A 481 10.00 -17.85 11.61
CA GLU A 481 9.64 -16.45 11.83
C GLU A 481 10.16 -15.93 13.18
N GLU A 482 10.21 -16.78 14.22
CA GLU A 482 10.78 -16.43 15.51
C GLU A 482 12.32 -16.26 15.44
N ALA A 483 13.02 -17.11 14.68
CA ALA A 483 14.45 -16.96 14.42
C ALA A 483 14.74 -15.67 13.65
N LEU A 484 14.01 -15.42 12.55
CA LEU A 484 14.11 -14.17 11.80
C LEU A 484 13.79 -12.95 12.66
N ARG A 485 12.79 -13.05 13.56
CA ARG A 485 12.40 -11.96 14.44
C ARG A 485 13.45 -11.64 15.50
N ARG A 486 14.17 -12.65 15.97
CA ARG A 486 15.26 -12.49 16.94
C ARG A 486 16.46 -11.79 16.31
N GLU A 487 16.81 -12.15 15.09
CA GLU A 487 18.00 -11.66 14.41
C GLU A 487 17.71 -10.42 13.54
N TYR A 488 16.50 -10.34 12.94
CA TYR A 488 16.07 -9.29 12.03
C TYR A 488 14.68 -8.75 12.39
N PRO A 489 14.54 -8.16 13.62
CA PRO A 489 13.24 -7.75 14.13
C PRO A 489 12.53 -6.71 13.26
N GLN A 490 13.28 -5.77 12.68
CA GLN A 490 12.73 -4.74 11.79
C GLN A 490 12.12 -5.34 10.52
N TYR A 491 12.80 -6.30 9.91
CA TYR A 491 12.27 -7.03 8.76
C TYR A 491 10.96 -7.74 9.08
N MET A 492 10.92 -8.44 10.21
CA MET A 492 9.73 -9.18 10.62
C MET A 492 8.57 -8.27 11.02
N GLU A 493 8.85 -7.06 11.50
CA GLU A 493 7.81 -6.06 11.76
C GLU A 493 7.08 -5.65 10.48
N VAL A 494 7.80 -5.57 9.36
CA VAL A 494 7.24 -5.24 8.05
C VAL A 494 6.49 -6.42 7.44
N VAL A 495 7.08 -7.61 7.50
CA VAL A 495 6.59 -8.78 6.74
C VAL A 495 5.48 -9.52 7.48
N ALA A 496 5.61 -9.62 8.80
CA ALA A 496 4.66 -10.33 9.67
C ALA A 496 4.49 -9.57 10.99
N PRO A 497 3.82 -8.40 11.00
CA PRO A 497 3.61 -7.63 12.22
C PRO A 497 2.82 -8.45 13.25
N ARG A 498 3.24 -8.37 14.52
CA ARG A 498 2.56 -9.07 15.61
C ARG A 498 1.26 -8.38 15.98
N ARG A 499 0.26 -9.18 16.33
CA ARG A 499 -0.91 -8.70 17.08
C ARG A 499 -0.49 -8.50 18.53
N LEU A 500 -0.25 -7.25 18.93
CA LEU A 500 0.19 -6.94 20.28
C LEU A 500 -0.99 -6.65 21.20
N ALA A 501 -1.14 -7.46 22.22
CA ALA A 501 -2.10 -7.18 23.29
C ALA A 501 -1.63 -5.98 24.14
N PRO A 502 -2.55 -5.13 24.63
CA PRO A 502 -2.20 -3.99 25.49
C PRO A 502 -1.32 -4.35 26.69
N ALA A 503 -1.58 -5.47 27.36
CA ALA A 503 -0.84 -5.92 28.53
C ALA A 503 0.67 -6.10 28.26
N ARG A 504 1.05 -6.58 27.06
CA ARG A 504 2.47 -6.71 26.69
C ARG A 504 3.13 -5.35 26.55
N LEU A 505 2.46 -4.38 25.95
CA LEU A 505 2.99 -3.03 25.79
C LEU A 505 3.08 -2.31 27.15
N GLN A 506 2.08 -2.51 28.03
CA GLN A 506 2.12 -1.97 29.40
C GLN A 506 3.34 -2.45 30.18
N ALA A 507 3.72 -3.72 30.04
CA ALA A 507 4.92 -4.27 30.64
C ALA A 507 6.22 -3.62 30.13
N LEU A 508 6.21 -3.09 28.94
CA LEU A 508 7.36 -2.39 28.33
C LEU A 508 7.47 -0.92 28.76
N LEU A 509 6.39 -0.29 29.26
CA LEU A 509 6.42 1.12 29.67
C LEU A 509 7.22 1.29 30.97
N ARG A 510 8.01 2.39 31.05
CA ARG A 510 8.78 2.77 32.22
C ARG A 510 7.93 3.61 33.19
N PRO A 511 8.32 3.74 34.48
CA PRO A 511 7.64 4.68 35.38
C PRO A 511 7.64 6.12 34.83
N GLY A 512 6.52 6.81 34.97
CA GLY A 512 6.36 8.17 34.44
C GLY A 512 6.14 8.27 32.92
N GLU A 513 5.99 7.14 32.22
CA GLU A 513 5.68 7.09 30.80
C GLU A 513 4.20 6.76 30.53
N ALA A 514 3.65 7.37 29.50
CA ALA A 514 2.39 6.97 28.90
C ALA A 514 2.51 6.85 27.38
N MET A 515 1.80 5.89 26.79
CA MET A 515 1.62 5.77 25.36
C MET A 515 0.23 6.26 24.99
N MET A 516 0.14 7.10 23.97
CA MET A 516 -1.10 7.60 23.39
C MET A 516 -1.15 7.20 21.91
N SER A 517 -2.07 6.29 21.57
CA SER A 517 -2.27 5.86 20.18
C SER A 517 -3.57 6.41 19.65
N TYR A 518 -3.50 7.21 18.59
CA TYR A 518 -4.65 7.81 17.94
C TYR A 518 -5.14 6.96 16.78
N ALA A 519 -6.46 6.88 16.61
CA ALA A 519 -7.09 6.39 15.39
C ALA A 519 -8.18 7.36 14.93
N LEU A 520 -7.99 7.92 13.76
CA LEU A 520 -8.93 8.84 13.13
C LEU A 520 -10.00 8.06 12.37
N LEU A 521 -11.17 7.93 12.95
CA LEU A 521 -12.35 7.37 12.31
C LEU A 521 -13.08 8.46 11.52
N ARG A 522 -14.10 8.09 10.78
CA ARG A 522 -14.81 9.04 9.92
C ARG A 522 -15.46 10.19 10.70
N ASP A 523 -16.18 9.86 11.75
CA ASP A 523 -17.04 10.75 12.53
C ASP A 523 -16.45 11.14 13.90
N ARG A 524 -15.41 10.44 14.36
CA ARG A 524 -14.78 10.63 15.67
C ARG A 524 -13.33 10.20 15.66
N THR A 525 -12.58 10.55 16.70
CA THR A 525 -11.24 10.02 16.97
C THR A 525 -11.29 9.17 18.23
N VAL A 526 -10.54 8.09 18.29
CA VAL A 526 -10.25 7.40 19.54
C VAL A 526 -8.79 7.63 19.93
N VAL A 527 -8.55 7.83 21.20
CA VAL A 527 -7.22 7.84 21.82
C VAL A 527 -7.14 6.68 22.79
N PHE A 528 -6.26 5.74 22.53
CA PHE A 528 -5.92 4.69 23.47
C PHE A 528 -4.81 5.23 24.37
N VAL A 529 -5.12 5.42 25.63
CA VAL A 529 -4.17 5.89 26.67
C VAL A 529 -3.70 4.67 27.45
N MET A 530 -2.38 4.48 27.50
CA MET A 530 -1.77 3.34 28.16
C MET A 530 -0.64 3.81 29.09
N THR A 531 -0.71 3.43 30.34
CA THR A 531 0.37 3.50 31.32
C THR A 531 0.71 2.08 31.77
N ARG A 532 1.70 1.88 32.64
CA ARG A 532 2.02 0.55 33.18
C ARG A 532 0.81 -0.17 33.79
N ASN A 533 -0.11 0.58 34.40
CA ASN A 533 -1.20 0.02 35.21
C ASN A 533 -2.59 0.36 34.69
N ARG A 534 -2.69 1.18 33.65
CA ARG A 534 -3.97 1.65 33.12
C ARG A 534 -4.01 1.49 31.60
N PHE A 535 -5.13 1.05 31.10
CA PHE A 535 -5.47 1.07 29.68
C PHE A 535 -6.90 1.58 29.52
N GLU A 536 -7.10 2.55 28.66
CA GLU A 536 -8.42 3.15 28.41
C GLU A 536 -8.53 3.65 26.97
N ALA A 537 -9.67 3.41 26.35
CA ALA A 537 -10.04 3.98 25.04
C ALA A 537 -10.95 5.21 25.26
N VAL A 538 -10.47 6.39 24.91
CA VAL A 538 -11.21 7.64 25.03
C VAL A 538 -11.69 8.11 23.68
N LEU A 539 -13.01 8.30 23.53
CA LEU A 539 -13.64 8.76 22.32
C LEU A 539 -13.71 10.28 22.29
N LEU A 540 -13.20 10.87 21.21
CA LEU A 540 -13.21 12.29 20.93
C LEU A 540 -14.24 12.59 19.83
N THR A 541 -14.83 13.78 19.88
CA THR A 541 -15.92 14.19 18.97
C THR A 541 -15.45 14.57 17.57
N LEU A 542 -14.14 14.88 17.40
CA LEU A 542 -13.58 15.32 16.13
C LEU A 542 -13.23 14.11 15.25
N GLY A 543 -13.84 14.01 14.08
CA GLY A 543 -13.52 12.97 13.09
C GLY A 543 -12.35 13.35 12.17
N ARG A 544 -11.94 12.41 11.30
CA ARG A 544 -10.78 12.53 10.39
C ARG A 544 -10.76 13.84 9.60
N ASP A 545 -11.87 14.17 8.92
CA ASP A 545 -11.93 15.37 8.07
C ASP A 545 -11.78 16.65 8.88
N GLY A 546 -12.38 16.67 10.08
CA GLY A 546 -12.28 17.78 11.02
C GLY A 546 -10.86 18.00 11.54
N VAL A 547 -10.14 16.92 11.87
CA VAL A 547 -8.71 16.96 12.25
C VAL A 547 -7.87 17.46 11.09
N THR A 548 -8.06 16.88 9.90
CA THR A 548 -7.30 17.25 8.69
C THR A 548 -7.46 18.74 8.36
N LYS A 549 -8.69 19.25 8.40
CA LYS A 549 -8.97 20.66 8.14
C LYS A 549 -8.23 21.58 9.12
N ARG A 550 -8.32 21.31 10.43
CA ARG A 550 -7.70 22.15 11.48
C ARG A 550 -6.19 22.14 11.40
N ILE A 551 -5.58 20.97 11.17
CA ILE A 551 -4.12 20.88 11.01
C ILE A 551 -3.66 21.69 9.80
N ARG A 552 -4.37 21.60 8.67
CA ARG A 552 -4.06 22.39 7.47
C ARG A 552 -4.16 23.90 7.75
N GLU A 553 -5.19 24.33 8.44
CA GLU A 553 -5.36 25.75 8.81
C GLU A 553 -4.24 26.26 9.74
N LEU A 554 -3.75 25.41 10.65
CA LEU A 554 -2.62 25.76 11.54
C LEU A 554 -1.28 25.80 10.79
N ARG A 555 -1.10 24.93 9.81
CA ARG A 555 0.15 24.86 9.03
C ARG A 555 0.24 25.94 7.95
N ALA A 556 -0.87 26.43 7.44
CA ALA A 556 -0.91 27.37 6.33
C ALA A 556 -0.03 28.62 6.53
N PRO A 557 -0.04 29.33 7.68
CA PRO A 557 0.84 30.47 7.91
C PRO A 557 2.33 30.10 7.93
N ILE A 558 2.65 28.90 8.40
CA ILE A 558 4.03 28.36 8.47
C ILE A 558 4.51 27.97 7.06
N GLU A 559 3.68 27.27 6.29
CA GLU A 559 3.99 26.85 4.93
C GLU A 559 4.10 28.04 3.96
N ALA A 560 3.38 29.13 4.21
CA ALA A 560 3.48 30.35 3.43
C ALA A 560 4.90 30.95 3.48
N VAL A 561 5.62 30.83 4.60
CA VAL A 561 7.02 31.29 4.71
C VAL A 561 7.93 30.57 3.73
N ALA A 562 7.75 29.25 3.55
CA ALA A 562 8.54 28.47 2.62
C ALA A 562 8.34 28.90 1.15
N VAL A 563 7.18 29.46 0.82
CA VAL A 563 6.83 29.90 -0.53
C VAL A 563 7.24 31.37 -0.76
N THR A 564 7.03 32.24 0.23
CA THR A 564 7.22 33.70 0.06
C THR A 564 8.57 34.20 0.61
N GLY A 565 9.21 33.45 1.51
CA GLY A 565 10.38 33.92 2.28
C GLY A 565 10.03 34.96 3.34
N GLU A 566 8.76 35.36 3.48
CA GLU A 566 8.33 36.44 4.37
C GLU A 566 7.82 35.92 5.71
N LEU A 567 8.45 36.38 6.82
CA LEU A 567 8.04 35.99 8.17
C LEU A 567 6.73 36.67 8.64
N GLY A 568 6.17 37.59 7.85
CA GLY A 568 4.95 38.30 8.18
C GLY A 568 3.73 37.41 8.37
N SER A 569 3.62 36.36 7.54
CA SER A 569 2.52 35.37 7.60
C SER A 569 2.47 34.59 8.92
N LEU A 570 3.58 34.51 9.67
CA LEU A 570 3.61 33.84 10.96
C LEU A 570 2.67 34.50 12.00
N ARG A 571 2.36 35.77 11.85
CA ARG A 571 1.38 36.46 12.72
C ARG A 571 -0.06 35.95 12.56
N ASP A 572 -0.33 35.21 11.51
CA ASP A 572 -1.64 34.59 11.25
C ASP A 572 -1.82 33.25 11.96
N LEU A 573 -0.78 32.72 12.64
CA LEU A 573 -0.91 31.57 13.52
C LEU A 573 -1.70 31.94 14.76
N ASP A 574 -2.98 31.61 14.78
CA ASP A 574 -3.91 31.98 15.87
C ASP A 574 -3.75 31.02 17.08
N PRO A 575 -3.32 31.53 18.26
CA PRO A 575 -3.25 30.72 19.47
C PRO A 575 -4.60 30.12 19.91
N ALA A 576 -5.72 30.76 19.57
CA ALA A 576 -7.05 30.20 19.87
C ALA A 576 -7.29 28.88 19.11
N LYS A 577 -6.81 28.75 17.88
CA LYS A 577 -6.89 27.50 17.10
C LYS A 577 -6.00 26.40 17.68
N LEU A 578 -4.80 26.75 18.18
CA LEU A 578 -3.92 25.82 18.90
C LEU A 578 -4.57 25.31 20.18
N HIS A 579 -5.22 26.20 20.94
CA HIS A 579 -5.96 25.83 22.14
C HIS A 579 -7.23 25.02 21.83
N ASP A 580 -7.98 25.37 20.78
CA ASP A 580 -9.15 24.58 20.36
C ASP A 580 -8.76 23.13 20.02
N LEU A 581 -7.67 22.97 19.30
CA LEU A 581 -7.17 21.61 18.97
C LEU A 581 -6.67 20.85 20.21
N TYR A 582 -6.01 21.55 21.18
CA TYR A 582 -5.69 20.97 22.49
C TYR A 582 -6.94 20.46 23.21
N ARG A 583 -7.98 21.28 23.27
CA ARG A 583 -9.27 20.92 23.92
C ARG A 583 -9.93 19.71 23.29
N GLN A 584 -9.78 19.53 21.99
CA GLN A 584 -10.45 18.46 21.26
C GLN A 584 -9.65 17.17 21.22
N LEU A 585 -8.32 17.23 21.19
CA LEU A 585 -7.48 16.05 21.02
C LEU A 585 -6.76 15.58 22.30
N PHE A 586 -6.46 16.50 23.23
CA PHE A 586 -5.62 16.20 24.39
C PHE A 586 -6.35 16.38 25.74
N LEU A 587 -7.06 17.46 25.94
CA LEU A 587 -7.75 17.75 27.21
C LEU A 587 -8.62 16.60 27.72
N PRO A 588 -9.40 15.88 26.86
CA PRO A 588 -10.24 14.76 27.30
C PRO A 588 -9.47 13.61 27.94
N VAL A 589 -8.16 13.54 27.76
CA VAL A 589 -7.29 12.49 28.32
C VAL A 589 -6.34 13.00 29.40
N ALA A 590 -6.29 14.29 29.65
CA ALA A 590 -5.31 14.92 30.55
C ALA A 590 -5.33 14.37 31.98
N ASP A 591 -6.52 14.09 32.55
CA ASP A 591 -6.69 13.54 33.91
C ASP A 591 -6.14 12.13 34.05
N ARG A 592 -5.95 11.39 32.92
CA ARG A 592 -5.39 10.04 32.90
C ARG A 592 -3.86 10.05 32.94
N LEU A 593 -3.25 11.23 32.81
CA LEU A 593 -1.80 11.43 32.71
C LEU A 593 -1.17 11.96 34.02
N GLY A 594 -1.86 11.81 35.14
CA GLY A 594 -1.32 12.20 36.45
C GLY A 594 0.01 11.46 36.75
N GLY A 595 1.08 12.20 37.11
CA GLY A 595 2.40 11.64 37.36
C GLY A 595 3.20 11.22 36.12
N ILE A 596 2.68 11.48 34.93
CA ILE A 596 3.38 11.23 33.66
C ILE A 596 4.21 12.48 33.29
N SER A 597 5.44 12.25 32.84
CA SER A 597 6.35 13.30 32.34
C SER A 597 6.83 13.01 30.92
N ARG A 598 6.68 11.78 30.43
CA ARG A 598 7.05 11.39 29.07
C ARG A 598 5.86 10.78 28.34
N LEU A 599 5.59 11.28 27.15
CA LEU A 599 4.56 10.78 26.25
C LEU A 599 5.19 10.10 25.05
N ILE A 600 4.71 8.91 24.73
CA ILE A 600 5.00 8.18 23.50
C ILE A 600 3.74 8.27 22.65
N VAL A 601 3.81 9.01 21.55
CA VAL A 601 2.66 9.30 20.70
C VAL A 601 2.74 8.49 19.42
N ILE A 602 1.64 7.79 19.11
CA ILE A 602 1.42 7.14 17.82
C ILE A 602 0.26 7.85 17.15
N GLY A 603 0.55 8.58 16.09
CA GLY A 603 -0.44 9.33 15.33
C GLY A 603 -1.22 8.46 14.34
N ASP A 604 -2.16 9.08 13.63
CA ASP A 604 -2.84 8.50 12.46
C ASP A 604 -3.00 9.62 11.42
N GLY A 605 -2.50 9.39 10.20
CA GLY A 605 -2.59 10.32 9.07
C GLY A 605 -2.06 11.71 9.41
N PRO A 606 -2.87 12.78 9.27
CA PRO A 606 -2.43 14.16 9.45
C PRO A 606 -1.89 14.49 10.85
N LEU A 607 -2.18 13.68 11.87
CA LEU A 607 -1.61 13.91 13.21
C LEU A 607 -0.09 13.73 13.25
N TYR A 608 0.49 13.00 12.31
CA TYR A 608 1.94 12.91 12.17
C TYR A 608 2.59 14.19 11.64
N THR A 609 1.82 15.15 11.14
CA THR A 609 2.35 16.43 10.62
C THR A 609 2.22 17.58 11.63
N LEU A 610 1.72 17.30 12.84
CA LEU A 610 1.52 18.27 13.90
C LEU A 610 2.39 17.94 15.12
N PRO A 611 3.39 18.77 15.45
CA PRO A 611 4.07 18.65 16.74
C PRO A 611 3.10 18.96 17.88
N LEU A 612 2.65 17.94 18.62
CA LEU A 612 1.70 18.15 19.72
C LEU A 612 2.22 19.10 20.79
N GLY A 613 3.57 19.22 20.92
CA GLY A 613 4.20 20.14 21.85
C GLY A 613 3.85 21.61 21.65
N MET A 614 3.42 22.00 20.43
CA MET A 614 3.01 23.39 20.14
C MET A 614 1.56 23.70 20.51
N LEU A 615 0.77 22.73 20.95
CA LEU A 615 -0.60 22.98 21.41
C LEU A 615 -0.59 23.83 22.68
N VAL A 616 -1.56 24.72 22.79
CA VAL A 616 -1.67 25.69 23.90
C VAL A 616 -2.66 25.16 24.93
N GLU A 617 -2.22 24.93 26.17
CA GLU A 617 -3.05 24.35 27.22
C GLU A 617 -4.15 25.31 27.71
N ARG A 618 -3.89 26.63 27.74
CA ARG A 618 -4.82 27.66 28.19
C ARG A 618 -4.75 28.87 27.28
N TYR A 619 -5.90 29.37 26.88
CA TYR A 619 -6.03 30.62 26.11
C TYR A 619 -7.36 31.30 26.43
N GLY A 620 -7.50 31.72 27.70
CA GLY A 620 -8.66 32.45 28.20
C GLY A 620 -8.53 33.95 27.93
N GLU A 621 -9.31 34.74 28.65
CA GLU A 621 -9.35 36.21 28.48
C GLU A 621 -8.05 36.86 28.93
N GLU A 622 -7.41 36.34 29.99
CA GLU A 622 -6.14 36.84 30.49
C GLU A 622 -4.98 36.62 29.50
N GLU A 623 -4.86 35.40 28.96
CA GLU A 623 -3.83 35.09 27.98
C GLU A 623 -4.05 35.89 26.69
N ARG A 624 -5.28 36.10 26.24
CA ARG A 624 -5.58 36.94 25.08
C ARG A 624 -5.17 38.39 25.28
N ARG A 625 -5.44 38.96 26.48
CA ARG A 625 -5.04 40.34 26.81
C ARG A 625 -3.50 40.48 26.83
N ARG A 626 -2.79 39.54 27.45
CA ARG A 626 -1.32 39.51 27.46
C ARG A 626 -0.76 39.40 26.05
N PHE A 627 -1.27 38.49 25.27
CA PHE A 627 -0.86 38.26 23.88
C PHE A 627 -1.02 39.53 23.04
N ALA A 628 -2.19 40.19 23.13
CA ALA A 628 -2.43 41.46 22.43
C ALA A 628 -1.50 42.56 22.87
N ALA A 629 -1.30 42.73 24.18
CA ALA A 629 -0.44 43.78 24.73
C ALA A 629 1.03 43.61 24.30
N THR A 630 1.53 42.38 24.28
CA THR A 630 2.90 42.05 23.84
C THR A 630 3.09 42.23 22.33
N ARG A 631 2.05 41.94 21.54
CA ARG A 631 2.06 42.10 20.08
C ARG A 631 2.36 43.53 19.62
N ASP A 632 1.89 44.51 20.37
CA ASP A 632 2.00 45.94 20.03
C ASP A 632 3.27 46.57 20.58
N ALA A 633 3.88 46.00 21.63
CA ALA A 633 4.94 46.66 22.42
C ALA A 633 6.33 46.04 22.24
N GLY A 634 6.48 44.88 21.61
CA GLY A 634 7.70 44.07 21.66
C GLY A 634 8.43 43.86 20.34
N ALA A 635 9.43 42.99 20.38
CA ALA A 635 10.06 42.41 19.19
C ALA A 635 9.02 41.67 18.37
N LEU A 636 9.23 41.56 17.04
CA LEU A 636 8.36 40.80 16.17
C LEU A 636 8.20 39.36 16.70
N LEU A 637 6.97 38.85 16.79
CA LEU A 637 6.59 37.51 17.30
C LEU A 637 6.86 37.28 18.80
N ALA A 638 7.12 38.34 19.60
CA ALA A 638 7.35 38.21 21.04
C ALA A 638 6.07 37.78 21.82
N GLU A 639 4.90 38.02 21.25
CA GLU A 639 3.59 37.67 21.82
C GLU A 639 3.43 36.16 22.06
N TYR A 640 4.20 35.32 21.40
CA TYR A 640 4.14 33.87 21.55
C TYR A 640 4.95 33.31 22.74
N ALA A 641 5.74 34.16 23.41
CA ALA A 641 6.66 33.73 24.47
C ALA A 641 5.94 33.20 25.72
N GLU A 642 4.83 33.84 26.11
CA GLU A 642 4.10 33.54 27.34
C GLU A 642 2.99 32.51 27.18
N LEU A 643 2.83 31.92 26.00
CA LEU A 643 1.82 30.89 25.78
C LEU A 643 2.21 29.58 26.48
N PRO A 644 1.27 28.96 27.26
CA PRO A 644 1.54 27.70 27.94
C PRO A 644 1.44 26.53 26.97
N TYR A 645 2.58 26.16 26.41
CA TYR A 645 2.64 25.06 25.45
C TYR A 645 2.70 23.69 26.12
N LEU A 646 2.05 22.69 25.51
CA LEU A 646 2.02 21.31 26.01
C LEU A 646 3.44 20.70 26.14
N GLY A 647 4.36 21.09 25.25
CA GLY A 647 5.76 20.67 25.29
C GLY A 647 6.58 21.16 26.49
N GLU A 648 6.06 22.10 27.28
CA GLU A 648 6.67 22.51 28.57
C GLU A 648 6.41 21.49 29.67
N ARG A 649 5.24 20.82 29.58
CA ARG A 649 4.81 19.87 30.60
C ARG A 649 5.26 18.45 30.32
N TYR A 650 5.29 18.05 29.04
CA TYR A 650 5.59 16.69 28.64
C TYR A 650 6.76 16.62 27.66
N ARG A 651 7.66 15.68 27.89
CA ARG A 651 8.65 15.24 26.89
C ARG A 651 7.95 14.32 25.92
N ILE A 652 7.80 14.74 24.67
CA ILE A 652 7.00 14.02 23.67
C ILE A 652 7.93 13.34 22.69
N GLY A 653 7.82 12.00 22.60
CA GLY A 653 8.43 11.18 21.57
C GLY A 653 7.36 10.56 20.68
N TYR A 654 7.69 10.34 19.42
CA TYR A 654 6.78 9.75 18.45
C TYR A 654 7.24 8.34 18.07
N LEU A 655 6.31 7.48 17.73
CA LEU A 655 6.58 6.18 17.12
C LEU A 655 5.63 5.92 15.94
N PRO A 656 6.09 5.19 14.92
CA PRO A 656 5.27 4.88 13.76
C PRO A 656 4.15 3.86 14.06
N SER A 657 4.35 3.01 15.07
CA SER A 657 3.39 1.98 15.50
C SER A 657 3.68 1.51 16.91
N ALA A 658 2.72 0.83 17.54
CA ALA A 658 2.91 0.21 18.86
C ALA A 658 3.95 -0.93 18.83
N SER A 659 4.07 -1.63 17.71
CA SER A 659 5.04 -2.68 17.52
C SER A 659 6.47 -2.17 17.39
N ALA A 660 6.67 -0.92 16.95
CA ALA A 660 7.97 -0.28 16.97
C ALA A 660 8.52 -0.11 18.39
N LEU A 661 7.66 0.19 19.38
CA LEU A 661 8.07 0.23 20.79
C LEU A 661 8.57 -1.15 21.28
N ALA A 662 7.81 -2.20 20.94
CA ALA A 662 8.22 -3.56 21.32
C ALA A 662 9.55 -3.94 20.66
N ALA A 663 9.72 -3.64 19.37
CA ALA A 663 10.96 -3.91 18.66
C ALA A 663 12.16 -3.18 19.26
N LEU A 664 12.03 -1.89 19.61
CA LEU A 664 13.10 -1.09 20.19
C LEU A 664 13.50 -1.56 21.60
N ARG A 665 12.53 -2.03 22.42
CA ARG A 665 12.78 -2.40 23.82
C ARG A 665 13.11 -3.87 24.05
N GLU A 666 12.60 -4.78 23.23
CA GLU A 666 12.84 -6.23 23.33
C GLU A 666 14.12 -6.65 22.59
N SER A 667 14.50 -5.95 21.52
CA SER A 667 15.61 -6.33 20.64
C SER A 667 16.86 -5.46 20.83
N ALA A 668 17.07 -4.88 22.02
CA ALA A 668 18.25 -4.07 22.28
C ALA A 668 19.54 -4.92 22.14
N PRO A 669 20.37 -4.69 21.12
CA PRO A 669 21.63 -5.43 20.97
C PRO A 669 22.55 -5.14 22.15
N ALA A 670 23.44 -6.10 22.45
CA ALA A 670 24.48 -5.91 23.45
C ALA A 670 25.26 -4.62 23.14
N ARG A 671 25.45 -3.75 24.15
CA ARG A 671 26.18 -2.50 24.00
C ARG A 671 27.63 -2.81 23.62
N ARG A 672 27.97 -2.57 22.35
CA ARG A 672 29.37 -2.51 21.89
C ARG A 672 29.79 -1.06 21.83
N PRO A 673 31.06 -0.72 22.17
CA PRO A 673 31.57 0.63 21.99
C PRO A 673 31.37 1.11 20.54
N TYR A 674 31.09 2.37 20.37
CA TYR A 674 31.07 3.02 19.06
C TYR A 674 32.49 3.43 18.67
N ALA A 675 32.87 3.23 17.42
CA ALA A 675 34.15 3.69 16.89
C ALA A 675 34.16 5.21 16.73
N GLU A 676 33.00 5.78 16.34
CA GLU A 676 32.83 7.21 16.14
C GLU A 676 31.67 7.73 16.98
N GLN A 677 31.88 8.84 17.71
CA GLN A 677 30.80 9.49 18.45
C GLN A 677 29.89 10.33 17.56
N LEU A 678 30.46 10.88 16.48
CA LEU A 678 29.72 11.67 15.49
C LEU A 678 30.22 11.38 14.09
N VAL A 679 29.29 11.14 13.17
CA VAL A 679 29.51 11.30 11.73
C VAL A 679 28.56 12.37 11.22
N ALA A 680 29.09 13.41 10.61
CA ALA A 680 28.28 14.53 10.12
C ALA A 680 28.49 14.75 8.61
N PHE A 681 27.38 14.84 7.88
CA PHE A 681 27.33 15.27 6.48
C PHE A 681 26.75 16.69 6.45
N ALA A 682 27.55 17.68 6.04
CA ALA A 682 27.11 19.07 6.07
C ALA A 682 27.71 19.89 4.91
N ASP A 683 27.00 20.95 4.55
CA ASP A 683 27.39 21.89 3.47
C ASP A 683 27.78 21.18 2.16
N PRO A 684 26.95 20.21 1.67
CA PRO A 684 27.28 19.49 0.45
C PRO A 684 27.34 20.42 -0.75
N VAL A 685 28.30 20.18 -1.68
CA VAL A 685 28.44 20.95 -2.92
C VAL A 685 27.43 20.40 -3.94
N PHE A 686 26.45 21.20 -4.29
CA PHE A 686 25.50 20.92 -5.37
C PHE A 686 26.08 21.47 -6.68
N ALA A 687 26.24 20.66 -7.72
CA ALA A 687 27.02 20.91 -8.91
C ALA A 687 26.84 22.32 -9.51
N ALA A 688 27.97 23.05 -9.63
CA ALA A 688 28.10 24.19 -10.50
C ALA A 688 28.73 23.71 -11.82
N GLY A 689 27.94 23.44 -12.84
CA GLY A 689 28.40 23.25 -14.21
C GLY A 689 28.22 21.85 -14.80
N GLY A 690 27.28 21.73 -15.70
CA GLY A 690 27.25 20.76 -16.80
C GLY A 690 26.51 19.44 -16.60
N GLY A 691 26.19 19.05 -15.37
CA GLY A 691 25.28 17.94 -15.09
C GLY A 691 24.08 18.51 -14.35
N SER A 692 23.04 18.81 -15.09
CA SER A 692 21.90 19.57 -14.62
C SER A 692 21.22 18.95 -13.39
N PRO A 693 20.98 19.70 -12.31
CA PRO A 693 19.79 19.52 -11.50
C PRO A 693 18.58 20.10 -12.25
N ALA A 694 18.42 19.76 -13.54
CA ALA A 694 17.22 20.06 -14.32
C ALA A 694 15.98 19.36 -13.73
N ALA A 695 16.17 18.51 -12.73
CA ALA A 695 15.14 17.80 -12.02
C ALA A 695 14.40 18.64 -10.96
N LEU A 696 14.93 19.81 -10.55
CA LEU A 696 14.33 20.66 -9.53
C LEU A 696 13.93 22.03 -10.09
N ARG A 697 12.71 22.44 -9.84
CA ARG A 697 12.25 23.80 -10.12
C ARG A 697 12.94 24.78 -9.13
N GLY A 698 14.11 25.31 -9.54
CA GLY A 698 14.80 26.38 -8.80
C GLY A 698 16.20 26.09 -8.27
N GLY A 699 16.72 24.86 -8.40
CA GLY A 699 18.04 24.48 -7.90
C GLY A 699 18.13 24.33 -6.37
N LEU A 700 19.25 23.79 -5.87
CA LEU A 700 19.53 23.68 -4.44
C LEU A 700 20.46 24.84 -3.99
N ALA A 701 20.06 25.55 -2.93
CA ALA A 701 20.90 26.62 -2.37
C ALA A 701 22.05 26.03 -1.53
N PRO A 702 23.26 26.63 -1.55
CA PRO A 702 24.33 26.26 -0.61
C PRO A 702 23.89 26.44 0.86
N LEU A 703 24.46 25.63 1.76
CA LEU A 703 24.13 25.62 3.19
C LEU A 703 25.36 25.77 4.08
N PRO A 704 26.19 26.87 3.94
CA PRO A 704 27.45 27.01 4.65
C PRO A 704 27.34 27.02 6.17
N GLU A 705 26.19 27.44 6.72
CA GLU A 705 25.92 27.44 8.16
C GLU A 705 25.83 26.02 8.76
N THR A 706 25.58 24.99 7.93
CA THR A 706 25.54 23.60 8.40
C THR A 706 26.93 23.02 8.67
N ALA A 707 27.99 23.55 7.99
CA ALA A 707 29.36 23.23 8.36
C ALA A 707 29.71 23.77 9.75
N GLU A 708 29.30 25.00 10.10
CA GLU A 708 29.47 25.56 11.45
C GLU A 708 28.71 24.69 12.49
N GLU A 709 27.49 24.28 12.19
CA GLU A 709 26.69 23.35 13.04
C GLU A 709 27.50 22.09 13.35
N ALA A 710 28.02 21.42 12.33
CA ALA A 710 28.77 20.18 12.46
C ALA A 710 30.06 20.36 13.31
N HIS A 711 30.82 21.41 13.07
CA HIS A 711 32.04 21.73 13.83
C HIS A 711 31.72 22.01 15.31
N ARG A 712 30.68 22.78 15.61
CA ARG A 712 30.31 23.11 16.98
C ARG A 712 29.80 21.89 17.74
N ILE A 713 29.03 21.02 17.09
CA ILE A 713 28.57 19.75 17.68
C ILE A 713 29.76 18.84 17.99
N ALA A 714 30.69 18.69 17.04
CA ALA A 714 31.94 17.95 17.26
C ALA A 714 32.72 18.48 18.46
N GLY A 715 32.86 19.81 18.55
CA GLY A 715 33.50 20.46 19.68
C GLY A 715 32.83 20.26 21.04
N ILE A 716 31.48 20.14 21.06
CA ILE A 716 30.71 19.80 22.28
C ILE A 716 31.04 18.38 22.72
N LEU A 717 31.19 17.45 21.80
CA LEU A 717 31.50 16.05 22.10
C LEU A 717 32.97 15.79 22.46
N ASP A 718 33.73 16.83 22.65
CA ASP A 718 35.14 17.01 23.05
C ASP A 718 35.92 15.73 23.41
N GLY A 719 37.06 15.51 22.70
CA GLY A 719 37.96 14.36 22.91
C GLY A 719 37.43 13.02 22.36
N ALA A 720 36.27 13.00 21.75
CA ALA A 720 35.67 11.80 21.16
C ALA A 720 35.88 11.76 19.63
N PRO A 721 36.12 10.59 19.02
CA PRO A 721 36.26 10.48 17.55
C PRO A 721 35.04 11.05 16.82
N ALA A 722 35.27 12.03 15.95
CA ALA A 722 34.27 12.64 15.08
C ALA A 722 34.77 12.72 13.65
N ARG A 723 33.91 12.27 12.71
CA ARG A 723 34.18 12.39 11.28
C ARG A 723 33.24 13.40 10.64
N LEU A 724 33.81 14.49 10.15
CA LEU A 724 33.07 15.53 9.47
C LEU A 724 33.27 15.40 7.96
N LEU A 725 32.22 15.12 7.25
CA LEU A 725 32.17 15.04 5.79
C LEU A 725 31.51 16.32 5.29
N LEU A 726 32.35 17.26 4.82
CA LEU A 726 31.94 18.60 4.42
C LEU A 726 32.22 18.85 2.95
N GLY A 727 31.43 19.70 2.33
CA GLY A 727 31.62 20.08 0.93
C GLY A 727 31.51 18.89 -0.01
N GLU A 728 32.50 18.69 -0.87
CA GLU A 728 32.55 17.55 -1.79
C GLU A 728 32.70 16.20 -1.11
N SER A 729 33.10 16.13 0.15
CA SER A 729 33.19 14.88 0.91
C SER A 729 31.87 14.42 1.52
N ALA A 730 30.87 15.28 1.54
CA ALA A 730 29.51 14.93 2.04
C ALA A 730 28.73 14.06 1.03
N GLN A 731 29.32 12.95 0.60
CA GLN A 731 28.84 12.11 -0.50
C GLN A 731 27.91 11.01 -0.04
N GLU A 732 27.02 10.60 -0.93
CA GLU A 732 26.11 9.47 -0.76
C GLU A 732 26.86 8.15 -0.57
N TYR A 733 27.92 7.91 -1.35
CA TYR A 733 28.79 6.76 -1.19
C TYR A 733 29.32 6.61 0.24
N ALA A 734 29.71 7.73 0.89
CA ALA A 734 30.21 7.72 2.26
C ALA A 734 29.14 7.32 3.26
N ALA A 735 27.86 7.69 3.03
CA ALA A 735 26.73 7.32 3.87
C ALA A 735 26.40 5.82 3.81
N LYS A 736 26.72 5.15 2.72
CA LYS A 736 26.46 3.72 2.47
C LYS A 736 27.60 2.81 2.98
N GLN A 737 28.71 3.36 3.46
CA GLN A 737 29.87 2.56 3.90
C GLN A 737 29.59 1.76 5.19
N PRO A 738 30.14 0.54 5.33
CA PRO A 738 29.97 -0.28 6.53
C PRO A 738 30.38 0.40 7.84
N ALA A 739 31.33 1.35 7.79
CA ALA A 739 31.76 2.14 8.94
C ALA A 739 30.65 2.97 9.57
N MET A 740 29.57 3.30 8.83
CA MET A 740 28.39 3.98 9.39
C MET A 740 27.70 3.18 10.48
N ALA A 741 27.83 1.85 10.48
CA ALA A 741 27.28 0.98 11.51
C ALA A 741 27.86 1.25 12.92
N ASP A 742 29.04 1.85 13.01
CA ASP A 742 29.76 2.08 14.27
C ASP A 742 29.73 3.55 14.73
N ALA A 743 28.89 4.39 14.11
CA ALA A 743 28.61 5.76 14.54
C ALA A 743 27.52 5.79 15.61
N ARG A 744 27.77 6.55 16.71
CA ARG A 744 26.78 6.77 17.78
C ARG A 744 25.72 7.78 17.36
N TYR A 745 26.17 8.92 16.89
CA TYR A 745 25.35 10.01 16.37
C TYR A 745 25.64 10.21 14.88
N VAL A 746 24.60 10.37 14.07
CA VAL A 746 24.74 10.71 12.65
C VAL A 746 23.96 11.98 12.39
N LEU A 747 24.62 12.99 11.80
CA LEU A 747 24.01 14.26 11.42
C LEU A 747 23.97 14.37 9.90
N PHE A 748 22.78 14.52 9.34
CA PHE A 748 22.57 14.96 7.96
C PHE A 748 22.06 16.41 7.98
N ALA A 749 22.94 17.37 7.76
CA ALA A 749 22.63 18.80 7.71
C ALA A 749 22.65 19.26 6.25
N THR A 750 21.53 19.02 5.55
CA THR A 750 21.39 19.19 4.10
C THR A 750 19.93 19.45 3.69
N HIS A 751 19.65 19.50 2.38
CA HIS A 751 18.27 19.54 1.89
C HIS A 751 17.59 18.18 1.94
N GLY A 752 16.35 18.17 2.41
CA GLY A 752 15.43 17.03 2.32
C GLY A 752 14.35 17.31 1.28
N LEU A 753 14.07 16.35 0.43
CA LEU A 753 13.06 16.45 -0.61
C LEU A 753 11.98 15.42 -0.40
N LEU A 754 10.75 15.82 -0.66
CA LEU A 754 9.59 14.95 -0.65
C LEU A 754 9.37 14.33 -2.03
N GLY A 755 8.82 13.14 -2.07
CA GLY A 755 8.42 12.54 -3.35
C GLY A 755 7.41 13.45 -4.10
N GLY A 756 7.68 13.71 -5.39
CA GLY A 756 6.86 14.56 -6.24
C GLY A 756 7.31 16.03 -6.35
N GLU A 757 8.38 16.45 -5.67
CA GLU A 757 8.99 17.77 -5.84
C GLU A 757 9.94 17.84 -7.07
N PHE A 758 10.19 16.70 -7.69
CA PHE A 758 10.98 16.57 -8.90
C PHE A 758 10.17 16.89 -10.18
N VAL A 759 10.85 17.27 -11.26
CA VAL A 759 10.23 17.49 -12.58
C VAL A 759 9.79 16.15 -13.18
N GLU A 760 8.66 16.11 -13.88
CA GLU A 760 8.03 14.87 -14.41
C GLU A 760 8.93 14.00 -15.33
N GLU A 761 10.07 14.53 -15.81
CA GLU A 761 11.00 13.85 -16.71
C GLU A 761 12.17 13.13 -15.99
N ALA A 762 12.29 13.26 -14.66
CA ALA A 762 13.33 12.56 -13.91
C ALA A 762 12.94 11.10 -13.68
N GLU A 763 13.90 10.19 -13.84
CA GLU A 763 13.73 8.75 -13.68
C GLU A 763 13.16 8.36 -12.31
N THR A 764 12.67 7.15 -12.18
CA THR A 764 11.90 6.59 -11.04
C THR A 764 12.46 6.87 -9.63
N ALA A 765 13.75 7.15 -9.48
CA ALA A 765 14.39 7.56 -8.22
C ALA A 765 13.84 8.90 -7.68
N ALA A 766 13.47 9.82 -8.58
CA ALA A 766 13.01 11.16 -8.26
C ALA A 766 11.60 11.25 -7.62
N GLN A 767 10.87 10.17 -7.53
CA GLN A 767 9.52 10.13 -6.93
C GLN A 767 9.51 9.78 -5.44
N GLN A 768 10.67 9.44 -4.86
CA GLN A 768 10.80 9.05 -3.46
C GLN A 768 11.35 10.21 -2.61
N PRO A 769 11.04 10.23 -1.29
CA PRO A 769 11.74 11.13 -0.36
C PRO A 769 13.25 10.82 -0.36
N ALA A 770 14.07 11.86 -0.39
CA ALA A 770 15.52 11.74 -0.45
C ALA A 770 16.23 12.85 0.34
N LEU A 771 17.49 12.61 0.72
CA LEU A 771 18.42 13.64 1.18
C LEU A 771 19.37 14.01 0.04
N ALA A 772 19.59 15.30 -0.20
CA ALA A 772 20.54 15.77 -1.18
C ALA A 772 21.95 15.78 -0.56
N LEU A 773 22.87 15.01 -1.11
CA LEU A 773 24.27 14.98 -0.72
C LEU A 773 25.13 15.59 -1.82
N ALA A 774 26.46 15.54 -1.70
CA ALA A 774 27.33 16.17 -2.67
C ALA A 774 27.12 15.57 -4.07
N MET A 775 26.95 16.45 -5.05
CA MET A 775 26.76 16.15 -6.48
C MET A 775 27.98 16.60 -7.32
N ALA A 776 29.11 16.85 -6.67
CA ALA A 776 30.37 17.23 -7.27
C ALA A 776 31.52 16.34 -6.76
N GLY A 777 32.62 16.27 -7.50
CA GLY A 777 33.73 15.38 -7.20
C GLY A 777 33.59 13.99 -7.79
N ASP A 778 34.34 13.01 -7.25
CA ASP A 778 34.18 11.58 -7.62
C ASP A 778 33.04 10.98 -6.84
N LEU A 779 31.89 10.80 -7.47
CA LEU A 779 30.66 10.27 -6.86
C LEU A 779 30.67 8.74 -6.69
N HIS A 780 31.68 8.04 -7.13
CA HIS A 780 31.80 6.57 -7.06
C HIS A 780 30.62 5.81 -7.68
N GLY A 781 29.95 6.40 -8.67
CA GLY A 781 28.79 5.83 -9.35
C GLY A 781 27.42 6.14 -8.73
N GLU A 782 27.40 6.97 -7.69
CA GLU A 782 26.17 7.46 -7.03
C GLU A 782 25.67 8.76 -7.69
N ASP A 783 24.43 9.15 -7.45
CA ASP A 783 23.81 10.34 -8.07
C ASP A 783 23.69 11.54 -7.12
N GLY A 784 24.04 11.37 -5.86
CA GLY A 784 23.94 12.39 -4.81
C GLY A 784 22.58 12.46 -4.11
N TRP A 785 21.64 11.59 -4.46
CA TRP A 785 20.33 11.50 -3.84
C TRP A 785 20.22 10.26 -2.95
N LEU A 786 20.45 10.40 -1.65
CA LEU A 786 20.24 9.30 -0.70
C LEU A 786 18.74 9.08 -0.52
N THR A 787 18.17 8.19 -1.32
CA THR A 787 16.74 7.87 -1.33
C THR A 787 16.32 6.99 -0.16
N MET A 788 15.02 7.01 0.16
CA MET A 788 14.44 6.10 1.15
C MET A 788 14.76 4.63 0.85
N ARG A 789 14.75 4.23 -0.42
CA ARG A 789 15.10 2.88 -0.86
C ARG A 789 16.54 2.52 -0.52
N GLU A 790 17.48 3.39 -0.81
CA GLU A 790 18.92 3.16 -0.58
C GLU A 790 19.24 3.10 0.92
N VAL A 791 18.60 3.96 1.72
CA VAL A 791 18.71 3.86 3.19
C VAL A 791 18.33 2.46 3.68
N VAL A 792 17.25 1.90 3.17
CA VAL A 792 16.78 0.57 3.59
C VAL A 792 17.65 -0.55 3.02
N GLU A 793 18.00 -0.48 1.74
CA GLU A 793 18.70 -1.55 1.03
C GLU A 793 20.21 -1.58 1.31
N GLN A 794 20.83 -0.40 1.50
CA GLN A 794 22.30 -0.28 1.49
C GLN A 794 22.89 0.18 2.82
N MET A 795 22.13 0.86 3.70
CA MET A 795 22.66 1.32 4.98
C MET A 795 22.47 0.30 6.10
N ARG A 796 23.45 0.25 7.02
CA ARG A 796 23.41 -0.51 8.29
C ARG A 796 23.83 0.43 9.39
N LEU A 797 23.00 0.54 10.41
CA LEU A 797 23.15 1.51 11.46
C LEU A 797 22.94 0.83 12.82
N ARG A 798 23.66 1.34 13.84
CA ARG A 798 23.41 1.06 15.26
C ARG A 798 23.27 2.38 16.04
N ALA A 799 23.08 3.48 15.30
CA ALA A 799 23.07 4.82 15.84
C ALA A 799 22.04 4.99 16.96
N GLU A 800 22.48 5.58 18.07
CA GLU A 800 21.55 6.00 19.14
C GLU A 800 20.63 7.12 18.66
N LEU A 801 21.17 8.04 17.82
CA LEU A 801 20.40 9.15 17.29
C LEU A 801 20.90 9.53 15.90
N ILE A 802 19.95 9.68 14.98
CA ILE A 802 20.15 10.33 13.68
C ILE A 802 19.45 11.68 13.70
N VAL A 803 20.14 12.71 13.26
CA VAL A 803 19.58 14.05 13.12
C VAL A 803 19.42 14.33 11.64
N LEU A 804 18.20 14.54 11.19
CA LEU A 804 17.85 15.00 9.86
C LEU A 804 17.60 16.52 9.95
N SER A 805 18.71 17.28 9.99
CA SER A 805 18.69 18.76 9.98
C SER A 805 18.45 19.23 8.54
N ALA A 806 17.28 18.83 7.99
CA ALA A 806 16.90 19.06 6.61
C ALA A 806 15.42 19.48 6.54
N CYS A 807 15.09 20.30 5.55
CA CYS A 807 13.73 20.82 5.42
C CYS A 807 12.74 19.70 5.11
N ASN A 808 11.54 19.73 5.75
CA ASN A 808 10.42 18.84 5.43
C ASN A 808 10.68 17.32 5.53
N THR A 809 11.66 16.88 6.30
CA THR A 809 11.96 15.45 6.46
C THR A 809 10.81 14.66 7.11
N ALA A 810 9.83 15.36 7.67
CA ALA A 810 8.71 14.78 8.38
C ALA A 810 7.32 15.00 7.74
N GLY A 811 7.18 15.78 6.66
CA GLY A 811 5.84 16.06 6.12
C GLY A 811 5.80 16.52 4.67
N GLY A 812 4.72 16.21 3.97
CA GLY A 812 4.39 16.66 2.62
C GLY A 812 2.92 17.02 2.48
N ALA A 813 2.57 17.74 1.41
CA ALA A 813 1.22 18.20 1.08
C ALA A 813 0.16 17.07 0.94
N GLY A 814 0.59 15.81 0.94
CA GLY A 814 -0.25 14.61 0.80
C GLY A 814 -0.81 14.01 2.08
N GLY A 815 -0.76 14.72 3.23
CA GLY A 815 -1.51 14.28 4.43
C GLY A 815 -0.79 13.34 5.38
N GLY A 816 0.49 13.56 5.70
CA GLY A 816 1.20 12.85 6.78
C GLY A 816 1.90 11.56 6.37
N GLU A 817 1.78 11.15 5.13
CA GLU A 817 2.43 9.94 4.61
C GLU A 817 3.93 10.15 4.36
N GLY A 818 4.36 11.36 4.02
CA GLY A 818 5.77 11.67 3.82
C GLY A 818 6.65 11.60 5.09
N PHE A 819 6.12 11.98 6.25
CA PHE A 819 6.80 11.84 7.57
C PHE A 819 7.32 10.42 7.78
N ALA A 820 6.59 9.51 7.29
CA ALA A 820 6.82 8.12 7.51
C ALA A 820 7.96 7.56 6.66
N GLY A 821 8.28 8.14 5.49
CA GLY A 821 9.22 7.55 4.55
C GLY A 821 10.65 7.46 5.08
N LEU A 822 11.40 8.57 5.07
CA LEU A 822 12.80 8.59 5.50
C LEU A 822 12.98 8.22 6.98
N THR A 823 12.13 8.76 7.85
CA THR A 823 12.18 8.44 9.29
C THR A 823 12.11 6.93 9.53
N ARG A 824 11.18 6.27 8.88
CA ARG A 824 11.02 4.82 9.00
C ARG A 824 12.13 4.05 8.31
N ALA A 825 12.64 4.54 7.19
CA ALA A 825 13.78 3.94 6.50
C ALA A 825 15.02 3.90 7.41
N PHE A 826 15.34 5.00 8.08
CA PHE A 826 16.47 5.04 9.02
C PHE A 826 16.23 4.17 10.27
N MET A 827 15.01 4.13 10.83
CA MET A 827 14.70 3.19 11.91
C MET A 827 14.87 1.74 11.45
N TYR A 828 14.44 1.45 10.23
CA TYR A 828 14.60 0.14 9.62
C TYR A 828 16.07 -0.22 9.37
N ALA A 829 16.88 0.73 8.95
CA ALA A 829 18.33 0.58 8.81
C ALA A 829 19.07 0.35 10.16
N GLY A 830 18.37 0.54 11.30
CA GLY A 830 18.86 0.22 12.63
C GLY A 830 19.05 1.42 13.58
N ALA A 831 18.57 2.62 13.21
CA ALA A 831 18.56 3.77 14.09
C ALA A 831 17.59 3.57 15.26
N ARG A 832 18.00 3.91 16.50
CA ARG A 832 17.16 3.82 17.69
C ARG A 832 16.27 5.05 17.90
N GLY A 833 16.74 6.20 17.43
CA GLY A 833 16.01 7.45 17.49
C GLY A 833 16.42 8.41 16.39
N LEU A 834 15.49 9.29 16.02
CA LEU A 834 15.71 10.34 15.05
C LEU A 834 15.21 11.67 15.57
N LEU A 835 15.91 12.77 15.19
CA LEU A 835 15.37 14.12 15.22
C LEU A 835 15.02 14.50 13.78
N VAL A 836 13.77 14.83 13.53
CA VAL A 836 13.24 15.12 12.20
C VAL A 836 12.42 16.40 12.20
N SER A 837 12.38 17.12 11.08
CA SER A 837 11.66 18.39 10.96
C SER A 837 10.34 18.27 10.21
N HIS A 838 9.34 19.03 10.62
CA HIS A 838 7.99 19.07 10.02
C HIS A 838 7.80 20.13 8.94
N TRP A 839 8.68 21.13 8.90
CA TRP A 839 8.68 22.21 7.90
C TRP A 839 10.07 22.81 7.74
N ALA A 840 10.25 23.59 6.68
CA ALA A 840 11.47 24.34 6.44
C ALA A 840 11.71 25.36 7.57
N VAL A 841 12.90 25.34 8.13
CA VAL A 841 13.28 26.16 9.27
C VAL A 841 14.33 27.19 8.90
N GLU A 842 14.37 28.24 9.67
CA GLU A 842 15.43 29.24 9.59
C GLU A 842 16.75 28.63 10.08
N SER A 843 17.79 28.71 9.26
CA SER A 843 19.05 27.98 9.47
C SER A 843 19.76 28.29 10.78
N THR A 844 19.72 29.55 11.23
CA THR A 844 20.40 29.95 12.48
C THR A 844 19.64 29.45 13.72
N ALA A 845 18.32 29.40 13.69
CA ALA A 845 17.52 28.79 14.76
C ALA A 845 17.75 27.30 14.84
N THR A 846 17.83 26.62 13.70
CA THR A 846 18.12 25.18 13.62
C THR A 846 19.48 24.85 14.21
N ARG A 847 20.53 25.55 13.75
CA ARG A 847 21.88 25.41 14.27
C ARG A 847 21.91 25.57 15.80
N ASP A 848 21.32 26.64 16.32
CA ASP A 848 21.32 26.93 17.76
C ASP A 848 20.54 25.88 18.56
N LEU A 849 19.40 25.38 18.01
CA LEU A 849 18.62 24.29 18.58
C LEU A 849 19.44 22.99 18.65
N MET A 850 20.14 22.62 17.59
CA MET A 850 20.94 21.40 17.55
C MET A 850 22.14 21.50 18.48
N ILE A 851 22.86 22.61 18.51
CA ILE A 851 23.97 22.87 19.44
C ILE A 851 23.51 22.68 20.89
N GLU A 852 22.38 23.27 21.28
CA GLU A 852 21.84 23.13 22.63
C GLU A 852 21.36 21.70 22.93
N THR A 853 20.77 21.02 21.95
CA THR A 853 20.36 19.63 22.07
C THR A 853 21.57 18.71 22.35
N PHE A 854 22.66 18.86 21.58
CA PHE A 854 23.87 18.06 21.79
C PHE A 854 24.59 18.38 23.11
N ARG A 855 24.55 19.66 23.56
CA ARG A 855 25.05 20.03 24.87
C ARG A 855 24.32 19.29 26.00
N ARG A 856 23.00 19.14 25.90
CA ARG A 856 22.17 18.41 26.86
C ARG A 856 22.38 16.89 26.77
N LEU A 857 22.53 16.35 25.55
CA LEU A 857 22.89 14.94 25.35
C LEU A 857 24.23 14.61 26.00
N ARG A 858 25.26 15.46 25.86
CA ARG A 858 26.53 15.30 26.54
C ARG A 858 26.36 15.34 28.09
N GLY A 859 25.44 16.17 28.57
CA GLY A 859 25.07 16.24 29.99
C GLY A 859 24.29 15.03 30.50
N GLY A 860 24.04 14.03 29.68
CA GLY A 860 23.36 12.77 30.07
C GLY A 860 21.84 12.79 29.94
N ALA A 861 21.25 13.82 29.33
CA ALA A 861 19.82 13.82 29.03
C ALA A 861 19.50 12.81 27.90
N ASP A 862 18.33 12.15 27.97
CA ASP A 862 17.80 11.41 26.82
C ASP A 862 17.44 12.35 25.65
N ALA A 863 17.32 11.83 24.44
CA ALA A 863 17.11 12.65 23.24
C ALA A 863 15.81 13.48 23.28
N ALA A 864 14.73 12.93 23.83
CA ALA A 864 13.48 13.66 23.98
C ALA A 864 13.59 14.82 24.99
N ALA A 865 14.27 14.56 26.12
CA ALA A 865 14.52 15.58 27.13
C ALA A 865 15.51 16.66 26.64
N ALA A 866 16.56 16.24 25.91
CA ALA A 866 17.53 17.15 25.33
C ALA A 866 16.87 18.11 24.33
N LEU A 867 16.04 17.57 23.42
CA LEU A 867 15.29 18.39 22.47
C LEU A 867 14.30 19.33 23.16
N ALA A 868 13.48 18.82 24.09
CA ALA A 868 12.50 19.66 24.81
C ALA A 868 13.18 20.83 25.57
N GLY A 869 14.28 20.54 26.24
CA GLY A 869 15.05 21.60 26.94
C GLY A 869 15.73 22.59 25.97
N ALA A 870 16.17 22.13 24.81
CA ALA A 870 16.71 23.00 23.78
C ALA A 870 15.64 23.90 23.15
N GLN A 871 14.45 23.36 22.91
CA GLN A 871 13.28 24.13 22.43
C GLN A 871 12.88 25.23 23.41
N GLN A 872 12.84 24.90 24.70
CA GLN A 872 12.57 25.88 25.75
C GLN A 872 13.64 26.98 25.81
N ALA A 873 14.90 26.61 25.70
CA ALA A 873 16.01 27.56 25.67
C ALA A 873 15.94 28.48 24.43
N LEU A 874 15.66 27.93 23.27
CA LEU A 874 15.55 28.71 22.02
C LEU A 874 14.41 29.73 22.08
N ARG A 875 13.27 29.40 22.67
CA ARG A 875 12.14 30.32 22.82
C ARG A 875 12.46 31.58 23.62
N ALA A 876 13.39 31.49 24.54
CA ALA A 876 13.84 32.66 25.33
C ALA A 876 14.83 33.57 24.58
N THR A 877 15.18 33.23 23.33
CA THR A 877 16.16 33.99 22.55
C THR A 877 15.49 34.93 21.55
N ALA A 878 16.27 35.91 21.09
CA ALA A 878 15.88 36.81 20.01
C ALA A 878 17.02 36.93 19.00
N THR A 879 16.68 37.27 17.78
CA THR A 879 17.60 37.57 16.68
C THR A 879 17.18 38.87 16.02
N ARG A 880 17.77 39.21 14.87
CA ARG A 880 17.35 40.35 14.06
C ARG A 880 16.94 39.91 12.66
N SER A 881 15.83 40.43 12.18
CA SER A 881 15.39 40.28 10.79
C SER A 881 15.17 41.70 10.21
N ALA A 882 15.80 41.98 9.08
CA ALA A 882 15.76 43.30 8.44
C ALA A 882 16.05 44.45 9.41
N GLY A 883 17.01 44.25 10.33
CA GLY A 883 17.41 45.26 11.34
C GLY A 883 16.47 45.39 12.56
N ARG A 884 15.34 44.71 12.59
CA ARG A 884 14.36 44.70 13.70
C ARG A 884 14.55 43.50 14.63
N PRO A 885 14.34 43.66 15.95
CA PRO A 885 14.35 42.51 16.86
C PRO A 885 13.27 41.53 16.50
N LEU A 886 13.64 40.23 16.43
CA LEU A 886 12.77 39.11 16.12
C LEU A 886 12.86 38.09 17.24
N SER A 887 11.75 37.80 17.90
CA SER A 887 11.67 36.76 18.93
C SER A 887 11.60 35.38 18.30
N ARG A 888 12.33 34.43 18.84
CA ARG A 888 12.22 33.01 18.48
C ARG A 888 11.17 32.26 19.30
N ALA A 889 10.30 32.95 19.99
CA ALA A 889 9.22 32.37 20.76
C ALA A 889 8.11 31.73 19.91
N HIS A 890 7.97 32.14 18.64
CA HIS A 890 7.00 31.58 17.72
C HIS A 890 7.28 30.11 17.41
N PRO A 891 6.26 29.20 17.38
CA PRO A 891 6.43 27.77 17.10
C PRO A 891 7.18 27.43 15.82
N PHE A 892 7.19 28.31 14.83
CA PHE A 892 7.97 28.19 13.60
C PHE A 892 9.45 27.87 13.85
N PHE A 893 10.07 28.48 14.87
CA PHE A 893 11.50 28.36 15.13
C PHE A 893 11.88 27.13 15.98
N TRP A 894 11.05 26.74 16.95
CA TRP A 894 11.41 25.72 17.93
C TRP A 894 10.62 24.40 17.79
N ALA A 895 9.39 24.45 17.26
CA ALA A 895 8.53 23.28 17.20
C ALA A 895 8.71 22.36 15.97
N PRO A 896 9.44 22.74 14.89
CA PRO A 896 9.56 21.86 13.73
C PRO A 896 10.20 20.53 14.05
N PHE A 897 11.19 20.50 14.91
CA PHE A 897 11.87 19.26 15.26
C PHE A 897 11.10 18.45 16.30
N VAL A 898 10.97 17.17 16.00
CA VAL A 898 10.40 16.19 16.92
C VAL A 898 11.34 15.00 17.06
N PHE A 899 11.27 14.35 18.23
CA PHE A 899 11.98 13.09 18.47
C PHE A 899 11.10 11.91 18.08
N VAL A 900 11.62 11.02 17.24
CA VAL A 900 11.00 9.75 16.86
C VAL A 900 11.88 8.61 17.37
N GLY A 901 11.40 7.81 18.31
CA GLY A 901 12.20 6.76 18.92
C GLY A 901 11.87 6.51 20.38
N ASP A 902 12.77 5.73 21.07
CA ASP A 902 12.62 5.37 22.48
C ASP A 902 13.66 6.02 23.41
#